data_2531b52ae8647d4d84a3f52e0d32fb80
#
_entry.id   2531b52ae8647d4d84a3f52e0d32fb80
#
_cell.length_a   1.000
_cell.length_b   1.000
_cell.length_c   1.000
_cell.angle_alpha   90.00
_cell.angle_beta   90.00
_cell.angle_gamma   90.00
#
_symmetry.space_group_name_H-M   'P 1'
#
loop_
_entity.id
_entity.type
_entity.pdbx_description
1 polymer ?
#
loop_
_entity_poly.entity_id
_entity_poly.type
_entity_poly.pdbx_seq_one_letter_code
_entity_poly.pdbx_strand_id
1 'polypeptide(L)'
;MKKTLLTICLVWMCFSLSAQKIIDLSGKWSFSIDRQDNGEKEKWFSHTLNDFINLPGSMPEKLKGDEVTAKTQWTGSLYDSSYYYNPYMEKYRKEGNIKFPFFLTPDKHYVGAAWYQKEVNIPADWKGERILLFLERPHIETTVWVNGQKTGMQNSLCVPHQYDITRYVRPGKCTITIRVDNRIKEINVGPDSHSITDQTQGNWNGIVGRICLQTTPKTYFDDIQIYPEPEQKLARVKVVIKGTGTAKVKLSAESFNTDKKHIVPAIQQEIKLNKGVTETEMVLPMGNDMLLWDEFHPALYKLKAEVTNGKKTEIKEIQFGMRRFEIKGKWFYVNGRKTQLRGTVENCDFPLTGYAPMDVESWERVFRICRSYGLNHMRFHSFCPPEAAFMAADRVGFYLQPEGPSWPNHGPKLGLGQPIDKYLMDETIALTKEYGNYASYCMLACGNEPSGRWVEWVTKFVEYWEKKDPRHVYTGASVGNGWQWQPRNQYHVKAGARGLTWSKKQPSTQDDYRFQNHLDTVRQPYVSHETGQWCAFPNFNEIRKYTGVNKAKNFEIFKDILADNHMSDQAHLFMMASGKLQALCYKYEIEKTLRTPDYAGFQLLSLNDYSGQGTALVGVLDVFFEEKGYINSAEWRRFCSPTVPLMRTDKFVYNNKEILKADIEIAHFGAEALKQAEIVYTLKDEYGKVYAQGTLATQDIPVGNLNRTGSLEFPLTDIQEAKKLNLEIRIMGTEAVNDWNFWVYPAQVTIAEGKVYTTDTLDSKALEILQNGGNVLITAAGKVSYGKEVVQQFTPVFWNTSWFKMRPPHTTGILVNPKHPLFRQFPTEYHSNLQWWELLNRAQVMQFTHFPPAFQPTVQSIDTWFISRKIGMLFEANVLNGKVLMTSMDITSQPEKRIVVRQMHKAILDYMNSDQFRPQFTVTPQQISELFTKTAGDIKSYTNDSPDELKPKIN
;
A
#
# COMPACT_ATOMS: atom_id res chain seq x y z
N MET A 1 -26.94 -66.67 30.20
CA MET A 1 -27.77 -66.64 28.98
C MET A 1 -29.09 -65.98 29.36
N LYS A 2 -29.45 -65.09 28.51
CA LYS A 2 -30.69 -64.27 28.31
C LYS A 2 -30.40 -62.80 28.54
N LYS A 3 -30.22 -62.12 27.46
CA LYS A 3 -30.13 -60.63 27.32
C LYS A 3 -31.55 -60.08 27.45
N THR A 4 -31.72 -59.12 28.32
CA THR A 4 -32.95 -58.27 28.34
C THR A 4 -32.61 -56.94 27.82
N LEU A 5 -33.11 -56.60 26.63
CA LEU A 5 -33.03 -55.31 25.98
C LEU A 5 -33.96 -54.34 26.70
N LEU A 6 -33.46 -53.29 27.30
CA LEU A 6 -34.23 -52.16 27.80
C LEU A 6 -34.23 -51.08 26.72
N THR A 7 -35.36 -50.92 26.04
CA THR A 7 -35.59 -49.88 25.03
C THR A 7 -35.96 -48.59 25.77
N ILE A 8 -35.00 -47.66 25.82
CA ILE A 8 -35.24 -46.27 26.26
C ILE A 8 -35.73 -45.48 25.06
N CYS A 9 -37.03 -45.16 25.04
CA CYS A 9 -37.60 -44.16 24.15
C CYS A 9 -37.12 -42.76 24.56
N LEU A 10 -36.10 -42.25 23.90
CA LEU A 10 -35.78 -40.82 23.97
C LEU A 10 -36.81 -40.04 23.14
N VAL A 11 -37.71 -39.36 23.82
CA VAL A 11 -38.58 -38.35 23.21
C VAL A 11 -37.68 -37.16 22.80
N TRP A 12 -37.30 -37.08 21.54
CA TRP A 12 -36.72 -35.89 20.94
C TRP A 12 -37.79 -34.80 20.89
N MET A 13 -37.80 -33.90 21.87
CA MET A 13 -38.44 -32.61 21.70
C MET A 13 -37.63 -31.81 20.66
N CYS A 14 -38.05 -31.87 19.43
CA CYS A 14 -37.60 -30.95 18.38
C CYS A 14 -38.07 -29.55 18.77
N PHE A 15 -37.22 -28.81 19.48
CA PHE A 15 -37.31 -27.35 19.45
C PHE A 15 -36.89 -26.93 18.03
N SER A 16 -37.88 -26.55 17.24
CA SER A 16 -37.65 -25.90 15.95
C SER A 16 -37.03 -24.53 16.23
N LEU A 17 -35.69 -24.47 16.40
CA LEU A 17 -34.92 -23.24 16.23
C LEU A 17 -35.16 -22.83 14.78
N SER A 18 -35.91 -21.74 14.57
CA SER A 18 -36.11 -21.20 13.23
C SER A 18 -34.82 -20.53 12.78
N ALA A 19 -33.87 -21.35 12.33
CA ALA A 19 -32.71 -20.86 11.62
C ALA A 19 -33.20 -20.12 10.36
N GLN A 20 -32.59 -19.00 10.03
CA GLN A 20 -32.81 -18.25 8.77
C GLN A 20 -32.71 -19.25 7.61
N LYS A 21 -33.75 -19.33 6.79
CA LYS A 21 -33.75 -20.20 5.62
C LYS A 21 -33.08 -19.47 4.46
N ILE A 22 -32.13 -20.14 3.81
CA ILE A 22 -31.32 -19.57 2.72
C ILE A 22 -31.41 -20.47 1.50
N ILE A 23 -31.56 -19.87 0.33
CA ILE A 23 -31.31 -20.53 -0.97
C ILE A 23 -30.11 -19.86 -1.58
N ASP A 24 -29.01 -20.63 -1.75
CA ASP A 24 -27.85 -20.17 -2.50
C ASP A 24 -28.22 -20.05 -3.97
N LEU A 25 -27.88 -18.91 -4.59
CA LEU A 25 -28.11 -18.61 -6.00
C LEU A 25 -26.83 -18.72 -6.82
N SER A 26 -25.75 -19.20 -6.25
CA SER A 26 -24.49 -19.42 -6.99
C SER A 26 -24.65 -20.40 -8.16
N GLY A 27 -23.65 -20.45 -9.03
CA GLY A 27 -23.60 -21.33 -10.20
C GLY A 27 -24.09 -20.67 -11.46
N LYS A 28 -24.70 -21.44 -12.34
CA LYS A 28 -25.07 -21.02 -13.72
C LYS A 28 -26.25 -20.05 -13.74
N TRP A 29 -26.09 -18.93 -14.45
CA TRP A 29 -27.11 -17.93 -14.74
C TRP A 29 -27.23 -17.76 -16.26
N SER A 30 -28.44 -17.55 -16.78
CA SER A 30 -28.62 -17.06 -18.16
C SER A 30 -28.14 -15.61 -18.21
N PHE A 31 -27.54 -15.21 -19.32
CA PHE A 31 -26.75 -13.99 -19.42
C PHE A 31 -26.89 -13.32 -20.79
N SER A 32 -26.76 -12.00 -20.85
CA SER A 32 -26.63 -11.24 -22.10
C SER A 32 -25.96 -9.90 -21.87
N ILE A 33 -25.05 -9.51 -22.77
CA ILE A 33 -24.42 -8.18 -22.77
C ILE A 33 -25.31 -7.21 -23.55
N ASP A 34 -25.64 -6.08 -22.96
CA ASP A 34 -26.53 -5.06 -23.53
C ASP A 34 -25.74 -3.86 -24.07
N ARG A 35 -25.02 -4.06 -25.17
CA ARG A 35 -24.14 -3.03 -25.74
C ARG A 35 -24.86 -1.78 -26.22
N GLN A 36 -26.15 -1.88 -26.54
CA GLN A 36 -26.98 -0.78 -27.06
C GLN A 36 -27.89 -0.17 -25.98
N ASP A 37 -27.84 -0.73 -24.76
CA ASP A 37 -28.71 -0.33 -23.64
C ASP A 37 -30.21 -0.39 -23.98
N ASN A 38 -30.62 -1.38 -24.75
CA ASN A 38 -31.97 -1.58 -25.21
C ASN A 38 -32.76 -2.61 -24.39
N GLY A 39 -32.11 -3.37 -23.50
CA GLY A 39 -32.72 -4.52 -22.84
C GLY A 39 -33.94 -4.19 -22.00
N GLU A 40 -34.01 -3.01 -21.35
CA GLU A 40 -35.21 -2.57 -20.61
C GLU A 40 -36.35 -2.25 -21.57
N LYS A 41 -36.09 -1.55 -22.68
CA LYS A 41 -37.07 -1.22 -23.71
C LYS A 41 -37.62 -2.46 -24.41
N GLU A 42 -36.77 -3.41 -24.70
CA GLU A 42 -37.10 -4.69 -25.35
C GLU A 42 -37.61 -5.75 -24.36
N LYS A 43 -37.70 -5.40 -23.08
CA LYS A 43 -38.20 -6.22 -21.96
C LYS A 43 -37.46 -7.55 -21.81
N TRP A 44 -36.14 -7.53 -21.84
CA TRP A 44 -35.30 -8.74 -21.63
C TRP A 44 -35.60 -9.49 -20.32
N PHE A 45 -36.17 -8.81 -19.36
CA PHE A 45 -36.65 -9.39 -18.10
C PHE A 45 -37.90 -10.31 -18.28
N SER A 46 -38.53 -10.36 -19.46
CA SER A 46 -39.75 -11.16 -19.71
C SER A 46 -39.54 -12.38 -20.63
N HIS A 47 -38.31 -12.61 -21.10
CA HIS A 47 -37.95 -13.80 -21.87
C HIS A 47 -36.56 -14.33 -21.49
N THR A 48 -36.24 -15.57 -21.85
CA THR A 48 -34.97 -16.22 -21.47
C THR A 48 -33.78 -15.62 -22.23
N LEU A 49 -32.69 -15.33 -21.53
CA LEU A 49 -31.42 -14.90 -22.11
C LEU A 49 -30.65 -16.08 -22.69
N ASN A 50 -29.92 -15.86 -23.78
CA ASN A 50 -29.39 -16.94 -24.61
C ASN A 50 -27.98 -17.40 -24.23
N ASP A 51 -27.16 -16.58 -23.55
CA ASP A 51 -25.80 -16.94 -23.11
C ASP A 51 -25.82 -17.33 -21.62
N PHE A 52 -24.67 -17.72 -21.09
CA PHE A 52 -24.54 -18.15 -19.70
C PHE A 52 -23.28 -17.61 -19.07
N ILE A 53 -23.38 -17.35 -17.75
CA ILE A 53 -22.24 -16.99 -16.90
C ILE A 53 -22.37 -17.70 -15.57
N ASN A 54 -21.25 -18.00 -14.90
CA ASN A 54 -21.25 -18.52 -13.54
C ASN A 54 -21.08 -17.35 -12.54
N LEU A 55 -22.01 -17.21 -11.60
CA LEU A 55 -21.93 -16.30 -10.49
C LEU A 55 -21.74 -17.06 -9.15
N PRO A 56 -21.10 -16.47 -8.14
CA PRO A 56 -20.47 -15.14 -8.13
C PRO A 56 -19.26 -15.05 -9.05
N GLY A 57 -18.99 -13.82 -9.50
CA GLY A 57 -17.84 -13.52 -10.35
C GLY A 57 -18.05 -12.27 -11.19
N SER A 58 -16.95 -11.77 -11.76
CA SER A 58 -16.98 -10.65 -12.71
C SER A 58 -16.96 -11.15 -14.16
N MET A 59 -17.42 -10.29 -15.07
CA MET A 59 -17.38 -10.59 -16.52
C MET A 59 -15.95 -10.88 -17.02
N PRO A 60 -14.93 -10.05 -16.71
CA PRO A 60 -13.55 -10.35 -17.12
C PRO A 60 -13.03 -11.68 -16.59
N GLU A 61 -13.34 -12.04 -15.34
CA GLU A 61 -12.97 -13.32 -14.72
C GLU A 61 -13.57 -14.52 -15.48
N LYS A 62 -14.77 -14.35 -16.03
CA LYS A 62 -15.49 -15.38 -16.81
C LYS A 62 -15.26 -15.24 -18.32
N LEU A 63 -14.26 -14.47 -18.75
CA LEU A 63 -13.89 -14.19 -20.13
C LEU A 63 -15.08 -13.64 -20.97
N LYS A 64 -15.93 -12.82 -20.34
CA LYS A 64 -17.03 -12.09 -20.98
C LYS A 64 -16.65 -10.62 -21.17
N GLY A 65 -17.09 -10.02 -22.25
CA GLY A 65 -16.79 -8.65 -22.63
C GLY A 65 -16.15 -8.56 -24.01
N ASP A 66 -15.58 -7.40 -24.29
CA ASP A 66 -14.94 -7.09 -25.56
C ASP A 66 -13.43 -7.36 -25.48
N GLU A 67 -12.81 -7.64 -26.63
CA GLU A 67 -11.35 -7.75 -26.73
C GLU A 67 -10.69 -6.41 -26.40
N VAL A 68 -9.60 -6.45 -25.66
CA VAL A 68 -8.81 -5.25 -25.40
C VAL A 68 -8.03 -4.88 -26.65
N THR A 69 -8.18 -3.63 -27.09
CA THR A 69 -7.51 -3.05 -28.27
C THR A 69 -6.84 -1.73 -27.92
N ALA A 70 -6.03 -1.18 -28.80
CA ALA A 70 -5.46 0.16 -28.67
C ALA A 70 -6.53 1.28 -28.59
N LYS A 71 -7.78 0.98 -28.90
CA LYS A 71 -8.94 1.90 -28.87
C LYS A 71 -9.87 1.63 -27.68
N THR A 72 -9.54 0.70 -26.79
CA THR A 72 -10.33 0.45 -25.59
C THR A 72 -10.46 1.74 -24.78
N GLN A 73 -11.67 2.06 -24.38
CA GLN A 73 -11.95 3.21 -23.51
C GLN A 73 -11.85 2.76 -22.05
N TRP A 74 -10.93 3.36 -21.33
CA TRP A 74 -10.67 3.07 -19.94
C TRP A 74 -11.38 4.06 -19.01
N THR A 75 -11.72 3.63 -17.83
CA THR A 75 -12.32 4.48 -16.79
C THR A 75 -11.27 5.38 -16.14
N GLY A 76 -10.09 4.87 -15.88
CA GLY A 76 -8.99 5.62 -15.24
C GLY A 76 -8.49 6.78 -16.09
N SER A 77 -8.07 7.88 -15.45
CA SER A 77 -7.61 9.10 -16.12
C SER A 77 -6.14 9.11 -16.55
N LEU A 78 -5.35 8.12 -16.12
CA LEU A 78 -3.94 8.04 -16.46
C LEU A 78 -3.73 7.54 -17.89
N TYR A 79 -3.13 8.38 -18.71
CA TYR A 79 -2.71 8.04 -20.06
C TYR A 79 -1.26 8.41 -20.30
N ASP A 80 -0.52 7.50 -20.90
CA ASP A 80 0.82 7.75 -21.38
C ASP A 80 0.75 8.06 -22.87
N SER A 81 0.90 9.32 -23.24
CA SER A 81 0.87 9.75 -24.65
C SER A 81 1.96 9.10 -25.49
N SER A 82 3.08 8.70 -24.87
CA SER A 82 4.16 8.02 -25.58
C SER A 82 3.70 6.68 -26.15
N TYR A 83 2.78 6.00 -25.48
CA TYR A 83 2.17 4.77 -26.00
C TYR A 83 1.55 4.97 -27.39
N TYR A 84 0.92 6.12 -27.64
CA TYR A 84 0.23 6.39 -28.89
C TYR A 84 1.12 6.94 -29.99
N TYR A 85 2.16 7.70 -29.64
CA TYR A 85 2.97 8.47 -30.61
C TYR A 85 4.43 8.02 -30.72
N ASN A 86 4.95 7.29 -29.73
CA ASN A 86 6.32 6.76 -29.79
C ASN A 86 6.37 5.57 -30.79
N PRO A 87 7.25 5.64 -31.82
CA PRO A 87 7.40 4.53 -32.77
C PRO A 87 7.78 3.20 -32.13
N TYR A 88 8.55 3.22 -31.03
CA TYR A 88 8.89 2.00 -30.29
C TYR A 88 7.65 1.26 -29.78
N MET A 89 6.61 1.99 -29.38
CA MET A 89 5.37 1.44 -28.83
C MET A 89 4.41 0.91 -29.92
N GLU A 90 4.70 1.13 -31.21
CA GLU A 90 3.83 0.67 -32.30
C GLU A 90 3.57 -0.83 -32.29
N LYS A 91 4.60 -1.63 -31.95
CA LYS A 91 4.49 -3.08 -31.85
C LYS A 91 3.47 -3.56 -30.80
N TYR A 92 3.20 -2.73 -29.77
CA TYR A 92 2.26 -3.04 -28.68
C TYR A 92 0.84 -2.52 -28.95
N ARG A 93 0.60 -1.87 -30.08
CA ARG A 93 -0.74 -1.46 -30.56
C ARG A 93 -1.28 -2.35 -31.65
N LYS A 94 -0.54 -3.38 -32.06
CA LYS A 94 -0.95 -4.33 -33.10
C LYS A 94 -1.84 -5.42 -32.53
N GLU A 95 -2.82 -5.87 -33.31
CA GLU A 95 -3.68 -7.00 -32.95
C GLU A 95 -2.83 -8.22 -32.55
N GLY A 96 -3.24 -8.90 -31.49
CA GLY A 96 -2.49 -10.03 -30.91
C GLY A 96 -1.30 -9.65 -30.01
N ASN A 97 -0.92 -8.37 -29.93
CA ASN A 97 0.18 -7.90 -29.07
C ASN A 97 -0.16 -6.59 -28.33
N ILE A 98 -1.39 -6.43 -27.92
CA ILE A 98 -1.82 -5.23 -27.18
C ILE A 98 -1.25 -5.26 -25.78
N LYS A 99 -0.45 -4.22 -25.42
CA LYS A 99 0.15 -4.06 -24.09
C LYS A 99 0.17 -2.57 -23.76
N PHE A 100 -0.23 -2.20 -22.54
CA PHE A 100 -0.19 -0.83 -22.02
C PHE A 100 0.92 -0.68 -20.98
N PRO A 101 1.75 0.39 -21.03
CA PRO A 101 2.86 0.55 -20.09
C PRO A 101 2.46 1.12 -18.72
N PHE A 102 1.21 1.59 -18.56
CA PHE A 102 0.83 2.39 -17.40
C PHE A 102 -0.17 1.69 -16.45
N PHE A 103 -0.69 0.51 -16.78
CA PHE A 103 -1.50 -0.31 -15.89
C PHE A 103 -1.54 -1.79 -16.31
N LEU A 104 -2.03 -2.64 -15.41
CA LEU A 104 -2.31 -4.04 -15.70
C LEU A 104 -3.45 -4.16 -16.72
N THR A 105 -3.42 -5.18 -17.56
CA THR A 105 -4.37 -5.31 -18.66
C THR A 105 -5.17 -6.61 -18.53
N PRO A 106 -6.51 -6.59 -18.44
CA PRO A 106 -7.34 -7.79 -18.50
C PRO A 106 -7.42 -8.34 -19.92
N ASP A 107 -7.79 -9.62 -20.05
CA ASP A 107 -8.03 -10.23 -21.37
C ASP A 107 -9.34 -9.73 -22.01
N LYS A 108 -10.33 -9.39 -21.20
CA LYS A 108 -11.63 -8.84 -21.62
C LYS A 108 -11.95 -7.58 -20.81
N HIS A 109 -12.59 -6.63 -21.48
CA HIS A 109 -13.03 -5.38 -20.85
C HIS A 109 -14.46 -5.03 -21.32
N TYR A 110 -15.30 -4.52 -20.42
CA TYR A 110 -16.63 -4.07 -20.77
C TYR A 110 -17.14 -3.02 -19.80
N VAL A 111 -17.59 -1.88 -20.33
CA VAL A 111 -18.30 -0.84 -19.60
C VAL A 111 -19.68 -0.66 -20.22
N GLY A 112 -20.73 -0.96 -19.46
CA GLY A 112 -22.10 -0.93 -19.94
C GLY A 112 -23.02 -1.82 -19.11
N ALA A 113 -24.25 -2.00 -19.62
CA ALA A 113 -25.23 -2.87 -18.99
C ALA A 113 -25.04 -4.34 -19.38
N ALA A 114 -25.22 -5.24 -18.42
CA ALA A 114 -25.31 -6.67 -18.63
C ALA A 114 -26.46 -7.26 -17.82
N TRP A 115 -27.08 -8.29 -18.35
CA TRP A 115 -28.29 -8.91 -17.79
C TRP A 115 -28.00 -10.33 -17.34
N TYR A 116 -28.50 -10.66 -16.16
CA TYR A 116 -28.32 -11.92 -15.46
C TYR A 116 -29.68 -12.47 -15.06
N GLN A 117 -30.00 -13.71 -15.36
CA GLN A 117 -31.33 -14.27 -15.11
C GLN A 117 -31.22 -15.69 -14.55
N LYS A 118 -32.03 -15.99 -13.52
CA LYS A 118 -32.08 -17.31 -12.90
C LYS A 118 -33.50 -17.70 -12.53
N GLU A 119 -33.87 -18.93 -12.87
CA GLU A 119 -35.09 -19.55 -12.38
C GLU A 119 -34.80 -20.21 -11.02
N VAL A 120 -35.64 -19.97 -10.04
CA VAL A 120 -35.51 -20.48 -8.68
C VAL A 120 -36.84 -21.07 -8.23
N ASN A 121 -36.80 -22.17 -7.47
CA ASN A 121 -37.99 -22.74 -6.87
C ASN A 121 -38.14 -22.24 -5.43
N ILE A 122 -39.18 -21.50 -5.14
CA ILE A 122 -39.50 -21.00 -3.82
C ILE A 122 -40.23 -22.08 -3.03
N PRO A 123 -39.70 -22.56 -1.88
CA PRO A 123 -40.31 -23.63 -1.09
C PRO A 123 -41.69 -23.25 -0.52
N ALA A 124 -42.59 -24.22 -0.39
CA ALA A 124 -43.94 -24.01 0.12
C ALA A 124 -43.94 -23.46 1.55
N ASP A 125 -42.99 -23.88 2.37
CA ASP A 125 -42.81 -23.48 3.76
C ASP A 125 -42.28 -22.05 3.95
N TRP A 126 -41.94 -21.34 2.83
CA TRP A 126 -41.60 -19.91 2.84
C TRP A 126 -42.86 -19.01 2.73
N LYS A 127 -44.04 -19.62 2.57
CA LYS A 127 -45.27 -18.85 2.49
C LYS A 127 -45.52 -18.07 3.80
N GLY A 128 -45.63 -16.75 3.64
CA GLY A 128 -45.86 -15.82 4.73
C GLY A 128 -44.65 -15.35 5.49
N GLU A 129 -43.42 -15.77 5.06
CA GLU A 129 -42.17 -15.15 5.49
C GLU A 129 -41.90 -13.91 4.65
N ARG A 130 -41.02 -13.03 5.14
CA ARG A 130 -40.38 -11.98 4.37
C ARG A 130 -39.23 -12.62 3.56
N ILE A 131 -39.11 -12.31 2.28
CA ILE A 131 -38.08 -12.89 1.38
C ILE A 131 -37.23 -11.77 0.82
N LEU A 132 -35.92 -11.86 1.06
CA LEU A 132 -34.91 -10.91 0.58
C LEU A 132 -34.03 -11.56 -0.46
N LEU A 133 -33.77 -10.83 -1.57
CA LEU A 133 -32.66 -11.08 -2.45
C LEU A 133 -31.45 -10.31 -1.93
N PHE A 134 -30.36 -11.01 -1.65
CA PHE A 134 -29.11 -10.47 -1.15
C PHE A 134 -28.01 -10.64 -2.20
N LEU A 135 -27.36 -9.52 -2.58
CA LEU A 135 -26.24 -9.44 -3.49
C LEU A 135 -25.07 -8.78 -2.75
N GLU A 136 -24.02 -9.50 -2.40
CA GLU A 136 -23.01 -9.00 -1.50
C GLU A 136 -22.21 -7.84 -2.08
N ARG A 137 -21.70 -7.97 -3.29
CA ARG A 137 -20.94 -6.89 -3.95
C ARG A 137 -21.18 -6.91 -5.45
N PRO A 138 -22.27 -6.31 -5.94
CA PRO A 138 -22.42 -6.01 -7.35
C PRO A 138 -21.62 -4.75 -7.71
N HIS A 139 -21.33 -4.54 -9.01
CA HIS A 139 -20.54 -3.39 -9.44
C HIS A 139 -21.06 -2.80 -10.75
N ILE A 140 -21.75 -1.66 -10.78
CA ILE A 140 -21.98 -0.64 -9.73
C ILE A 140 -23.47 -0.62 -9.39
N GLU A 141 -24.33 -0.39 -10.40
CA GLU A 141 -25.78 -0.25 -10.27
C GLU A 141 -26.47 -1.57 -10.57
N THR A 142 -27.42 -1.98 -9.74
CA THR A 142 -28.32 -3.08 -10.04
C THR A 142 -29.76 -2.63 -10.16
N THR A 143 -30.46 -3.13 -11.15
CA THR A 143 -31.92 -3.05 -11.26
C THR A 143 -32.47 -4.48 -11.30
N VAL A 144 -33.48 -4.77 -10.47
CA VAL A 144 -33.99 -6.12 -10.28
C VAL A 144 -35.45 -6.25 -10.70
N TRP A 145 -35.75 -7.32 -11.45
CA TRP A 145 -37.12 -7.76 -11.78
C TRP A 145 -37.34 -9.15 -11.20
N VAL A 146 -38.53 -9.39 -10.71
CA VAL A 146 -38.98 -10.70 -10.23
C VAL A 146 -40.26 -11.06 -10.97
N ASN A 147 -40.27 -12.18 -11.71
CA ASN A 147 -41.41 -12.59 -12.57
C ASN A 147 -41.84 -11.45 -13.52
N GLY A 148 -40.85 -10.71 -14.10
CA GLY A 148 -41.11 -9.60 -15.02
C GLY A 148 -41.54 -8.27 -14.38
N GLN A 149 -41.67 -8.21 -13.05
CA GLN A 149 -42.04 -7.00 -12.32
C GLN A 149 -40.84 -6.34 -11.69
N LYS A 150 -40.60 -5.04 -11.98
CA LYS A 150 -39.46 -4.27 -11.43
C LYS A 150 -39.66 -4.09 -9.92
N THR A 151 -38.64 -4.47 -9.18
CA THR A 151 -38.62 -4.38 -7.69
C THR A 151 -37.95 -3.11 -7.18
N GLY A 152 -36.90 -2.64 -7.87
CA GLY A 152 -36.15 -1.46 -7.49
C GLY A 152 -34.78 -1.38 -8.15
N MET A 153 -34.00 -0.37 -7.76
CA MET A 153 -32.64 -0.09 -8.18
C MET A 153 -31.78 0.28 -6.96
N GLN A 154 -30.52 -0.16 -6.92
CA GLN A 154 -29.52 0.23 -5.94
C GLN A 154 -28.16 0.43 -6.63
N ASN A 155 -27.32 1.32 -6.07
CA ASN A 155 -26.04 1.70 -6.68
C ASN A 155 -24.93 1.92 -5.64
N SER A 156 -25.01 1.29 -4.48
CA SER A 156 -23.95 1.38 -3.47
C SER A 156 -22.67 0.68 -3.95
N LEU A 157 -21.53 1.32 -3.76
CA LEU A 157 -20.19 0.75 -3.93
C LEU A 157 -19.64 0.15 -2.62
N CYS A 158 -20.27 0.44 -1.48
CA CYS A 158 -19.75 0.10 -0.17
C CYS A 158 -20.43 -1.10 0.49
N VAL A 159 -21.73 -1.30 0.28
CA VAL A 159 -22.52 -2.28 1.02
C VAL A 159 -23.31 -3.21 0.10
N PRO A 160 -23.80 -4.36 0.61
CA PRO A 160 -24.64 -5.28 -0.16
C PRO A 160 -25.91 -4.62 -0.70
N HIS A 161 -26.32 -5.02 -1.90
CA HIS A 161 -27.64 -4.66 -2.42
C HIS A 161 -28.69 -5.67 -1.94
N GLN A 162 -29.72 -5.19 -1.27
CA GLN A 162 -30.78 -6.02 -0.70
C GLN A 162 -32.14 -5.59 -1.22
N TYR A 163 -32.91 -6.53 -1.76
CA TYR A 163 -34.26 -6.29 -2.29
C TYR A 163 -35.29 -7.11 -1.57
N ASP A 164 -36.30 -6.46 -0.99
CA ASP A 164 -37.49 -7.15 -0.45
C ASP A 164 -38.39 -7.56 -1.63
N ILE A 165 -38.34 -8.85 -1.95
CA ILE A 165 -39.10 -9.43 -3.05
C ILE A 165 -40.38 -10.14 -2.59
N THR A 166 -40.76 -10.04 -1.33
CA THR A 166 -41.90 -10.78 -0.69
C THR A 166 -43.18 -10.70 -1.49
N ARG A 167 -43.52 -9.51 -1.98
CA ARG A 167 -44.81 -9.31 -2.71
C ARG A 167 -44.79 -9.86 -4.14
N TYR A 168 -43.60 -10.12 -4.68
CA TYR A 168 -43.42 -10.53 -6.08
C TYR A 168 -43.29 -12.05 -6.25
N VAL A 169 -43.12 -12.79 -5.15
CA VAL A 169 -42.92 -14.24 -5.16
C VAL A 169 -44.10 -15.01 -4.59
N ARG A 170 -44.24 -16.25 -5.02
CA ARG A 170 -45.18 -17.28 -4.47
C ARG A 170 -44.39 -18.60 -4.47
N PRO A 171 -44.79 -19.57 -3.60
CA PRO A 171 -44.24 -20.93 -3.69
C PRO A 171 -44.32 -21.50 -5.09
N GLY A 172 -43.22 -22.15 -5.54
CA GLY A 172 -43.02 -22.66 -6.88
C GLY A 172 -42.00 -21.86 -7.68
N LYS A 173 -42.05 -21.97 -8.99
CA LYS A 173 -41.07 -21.33 -9.89
C LYS A 173 -41.13 -19.81 -9.84
N CYS A 174 -39.96 -19.20 -9.76
CA CYS A 174 -39.76 -17.76 -9.75
C CYS A 174 -38.54 -17.41 -10.63
N THR A 175 -38.70 -16.41 -11.49
CA THR A 175 -37.60 -15.91 -12.33
C THR A 175 -37.09 -14.59 -11.74
N ILE A 176 -35.81 -14.53 -11.42
CA ILE A 176 -35.09 -13.35 -10.96
C ILE A 176 -34.24 -12.85 -12.12
N THR A 177 -34.40 -11.59 -12.50
CA THR A 177 -33.59 -10.93 -13.51
C THR A 177 -32.93 -9.71 -12.95
N ILE A 178 -31.61 -9.60 -13.11
CA ILE A 178 -30.78 -8.51 -12.60
C ILE A 178 -30.08 -7.86 -13.79
N ARG A 179 -30.24 -6.54 -13.96
CA ARG A 179 -29.41 -5.73 -14.82
C ARG A 179 -28.32 -5.10 -13.98
N VAL A 180 -27.06 -5.33 -14.31
CA VAL A 180 -25.90 -4.69 -13.70
C VAL A 180 -25.31 -3.70 -14.69
N ASP A 181 -25.02 -2.49 -14.23
CA ASP A 181 -24.47 -1.41 -15.06
C ASP A 181 -23.27 -0.76 -14.35
N ASN A 182 -22.08 -0.87 -14.94
CA ASN A 182 -20.84 -0.34 -14.39
C ASN A 182 -20.40 1.00 -15.01
N ARG A 183 -21.28 1.69 -15.72
CA ARG A 183 -21.01 3.03 -16.24
C ARG A 183 -21.00 4.08 -15.12
N ILE A 184 -20.09 5.05 -15.24
CA ILE A 184 -20.19 6.31 -14.50
C ILE A 184 -21.33 7.12 -15.13
N LYS A 185 -22.31 7.50 -14.32
CA LYS A 185 -23.49 8.25 -14.72
C LYS A 185 -23.56 9.59 -13.99
N GLU A 186 -24.75 9.99 -13.51
CA GLU A 186 -24.95 11.22 -12.73
C GLU A 186 -24.10 11.26 -11.46
N ILE A 187 -23.90 10.09 -10.82
CA ILE A 187 -23.03 9.96 -9.67
C ILE A 187 -21.64 9.58 -10.18
N ASN A 188 -20.74 10.55 -10.11
CA ASN A 188 -19.34 10.40 -10.49
C ASN A 188 -18.48 10.45 -9.24
N VAL A 189 -17.87 9.32 -8.89
CA VAL A 189 -16.97 9.22 -7.72
C VAL A 189 -15.52 9.63 -8.04
N GLY A 190 -15.26 10.00 -9.29
CA GLY A 190 -13.92 10.27 -9.83
C GLY A 190 -13.39 9.07 -10.60
N PRO A 191 -12.85 9.27 -11.82
CA PRO A 191 -12.36 8.18 -12.67
C PRO A 191 -11.18 7.42 -12.10
N ASP A 192 -10.45 8.03 -11.17
CA ASP A 192 -9.30 7.44 -10.49
C ASP A 192 -9.64 6.78 -9.15
N SER A 193 -10.91 6.86 -8.70
CA SER A 193 -11.34 6.19 -7.48
C SER A 193 -11.05 4.70 -7.54
N HIS A 194 -10.40 4.16 -6.51
CA HIS A 194 -10.05 2.75 -6.45
C HIS A 194 -11.27 1.82 -6.34
N SER A 195 -12.45 2.39 -6.12
CA SER A 195 -13.70 1.65 -6.24
C SER A 195 -14.02 1.21 -7.67
N ILE A 196 -13.53 1.95 -8.71
CA ILE A 196 -13.96 1.77 -10.10
C ILE A 196 -12.84 1.85 -11.15
N THR A 197 -11.59 2.24 -10.78
CA THR A 197 -10.56 2.56 -11.77
C THR A 197 -9.89 1.33 -12.38
N ASP A 198 -9.58 1.40 -13.67
CA ASP A 198 -8.76 0.40 -14.36
C ASP A 198 -7.28 0.44 -13.94
N GLN A 199 -6.89 1.44 -13.17
CA GLN A 199 -5.52 1.59 -12.67
C GLN A 199 -5.22 0.66 -11.50
N THR A 200 -6.24 0.04 -10.88
CA THR A 200 -6.10 -0.91 -9.78
C THR A 200 -6.88 -2.19 -10.05
N GLN A 201 -8.13 -2.27 -9.60
CA GLN A 201 -8.96 -3.46 -9.79
C GLN A 201 -9.56 -3.59 -11.20
N GLY A 202 -9.84 -2.48 -11.86
CA GLY A 202 -10.65 -2.41 -13.06
C GLY A 202 -12.10 -2.00 -12.79
N ASN A 203 -12.75 -1.45 -13.82
CA ASN A 203 -14.19 -1.19 -13.80
C ASN A 203 -14.93 -2.39 -14.38
N TRP A 204 -15.06 -3.44 -13.58
CA TRP A 204 -15.68 -4.70 -13.99
C TRP A 204 -17.21 -4.67 -13.88
N ASN A 205 -17.90 -5.53 -14.60
CA ASN A 205 -19.34 -5.78 -14.45
C ASN A 205 -19.54 -7.17 -13.87
N GLY A 206 -20.48 -7.33 -12.94
CA GLY A 206 -20.77 -8.63 -12.33
C GLY A 206 -21.28 -8.52 -10.88
N ILE A 207 -21.32 -9.66 -10.20
CA ILE A 207 -21.73 -9.78 -8.80
C ILE A 207 -20.78 -10.74 -8.11
N VAL A 208 -20.05 -10.29 -7.11
CA VAL A 208 -19.08 -11.09 -6.36
C VAL A 208 -19.54 -11.30 -4.91
N GLY A 209 -18.95 -12.29 -4.22
CA GLY A 209 -19.38 -12.67 -2.88
C GLY A 209 -20.69 -13.45 -2.89
N ARG A 210 -21.44 -13.38 -1.81
CA ARG A 210 -22.68 -14.16 -1.61
C ARG A 210 -23.82 -13.65 -2.47
N ILE A 211 -24.53 -14.56 -3.12
CA ILE A 211 -25.78 -14.28 -3.84
C ILE A 211 -26.83 -15.28 -3.36
N CYS A 212 -27.85 -14.82 -2.67
CA CYS A 212 -28.83 -15.73 -2.08
C CYS A 212 -30.23 -15.11 -1.92
N LEU A 213 -31.22 -15.98 -1.78
CA LEU A 213 -32.49 -15.64 -1.14
C LEU A 213 -32.47 -16.03 0.32
N GLN A 214 -32.95 -15.16 1.16
CA GLN A 214 -33.04 -15.41 2.60
C GLN A 214 -34.41 -15.02 3.15
N THR A 215 -34.88 -15.76 4.18
CA THR A 215 -36.16 -15.44 4.82
C THR A 215 -35.95 -14.80 6.17
N THR A 216 -36.87 -13.94 6.57
CA THR A 216 -37.03 -13.47 7.93
C THR A 216 -38.51 -13.57 8.36
N PRO A 217 -38.82 -13.72 9.64
CA PRO A 217 -40.17 -13.55 10.12
C PRO A 217 -40.72 -12.15 9.82
N LYS A 218 -42.01 -11.94 9.96
CA LYS A 218 -42.64 -10.62 9.82
C LYS A 218 -42.22 -9.62 10.89
N THR A 219 -41.80 -10.10 12.04
CA THR A 219 -41.15 -9.31 13.09
C THR A 219 -39.67 -9.66 13.07
N TYR A 220 -38.82 -8.67 12.80
CA TYR A 220 -37.40 -8.87 12.56
C TYR A 220 -36.57 -7.67 13.01
N PHE A 221 -35.27 -7.88 13.24
CA PHE A 221 -34.32 -6.79 13.43
C PHE A 221 -33.97 -6.13 12.09
N ASP A 222 -34.32 -4.86 11.93
CA ASP A 222 -33.89 -4.04 10.79
C ASP A 222 -32.44 -3.55 10.96
N ASP A 223 -32.06 -3.27 12.22
CA ASP A 223 -30.71 -2.85 12.57
C ASP A 223 -30.37 -3.23 14.02
N ILE A 224 -29.10 -3.53 14.28
CA ILE A 224 -28.54 -3.74 15.63
C ILE A 224 -27.18 -3.05 15.67
N GLN A 225 -27.05 -2.05 16.55
CA GLN A 225 -25.81 -1.31 16.75
C GLN A 225 -25.33 -1.47 18.19
N ILE A 226 -24.06 -1.91 18.34
CA ILE A 226 -23.44 -2.19 19.64
C ILE A 226 -22.46 -1.06 19.94
N TYR A 227 -22.63 -0.44 21.12
CA TYR A 227 -21.77 0.62 21.63
C TYR A 227 -21.04 0.10 22.87
N PRO A 228 -19.80 -0.38 22.75
CA PRO A 228 -19.00 -0.83 23.88
C PRO A 228 -18.63 0.35 24.80
N GLU A 229 -18.80 0.16 26.10
CA GLU A 229 -18.37 1.08 27.15
C GLU A 229 -17.47 0.33 28.15
N PRO A 230 -16.20 0.12 27.83
CA PRO A 230 -15.29 -0.71 28.64
C PRO A 230 -15.11 -0.23 30.07
N GLU A 231 -15.06 1.08 30.29
CA GLU A 231 -14.91 1.65 31.65
C GLU A 231 -16.09 1.32 32.55
N GLN A 232 -17.29 1.24 31.96
CA GLN A 232 -18.52 0.91 32.67
C GLN A 232 -18.79 -0.60 32.67
N LYS A 233 -17.97 -1.40 31.97
CA LYS A 233 -18.10 -2.85 31.81
C LYS A 233 -19.45 -3.26 31.23
N LEU A 234 -19.94 -2.53 30.25
CA LEU A 234 -21.22 -2.81 29.60
C LEU A 234 -21.16 -2.52 28.09
N ALA A 235 -22.10 -3.05 27.34
CA ALA A 235 -22.40 -2.73 25.97
C ALA A 235 -23.81 -2.20 25.83
N ARG A 236 -24.00 -0.99 25.27
CA ARG A 236 -25.32 -0.51 24.90
C ARG A 236 -25.68 -1.06 23.55
N VAL A 237 -26.81 -1.74 23.45
CA VAL A 237 -27.25 -2.35 22.20
C VAL A 237 -28.52 -1.63 21.75
N LYS A 238 -28.39 -0.83 20.68
CA LYS A 238 -29.54 -0.21 20.01
C LYS A 238 -30.11 -1.18 19.02
N VAL A 239 -31.40 -1.48 19.12
CA VAL A 239 -32.10 -2.37 18.21
C VAL A 239 -33.22 -1.63 17.50
N VAL A 240 -33.32 -1.84 16.22
CA VAL A 240 -34.43 -1.35 15.37
C VAL A 240 -35.22 -2.56 14.93
N ILE A 241 -36.48 -2.63 15.33
CA ILE A 241 -37.38 -3.77 15.06
C ILE A 241 -38.51 -3.33 14.15
N LYS A 242 -38.73 -4.09 13.09
CA LYS A 242 -39.92 -3.98 12.26
C LYS A 242 -40.92 -5.10 12.61
N GLY A 243 -42.19 -4.74 12.79
CA GLY A 243 -43.23 -5.67 13.15
C GLY A 243 -44.45 -4.98 13.78
N THR A 244 -45.35 -5.76 14.37
CA THR A 244 -46.57 -5.27 15.07
C THR A 244 -46.84 -6.10 16.28
N GLY A 245 -47.54 -5.54 17.27
CA GLY A 245 -47.94 -6.23 18.51
C GLY A 245 -46.85 -6.11 19.60
N THR A 246 -46.60 -7.18 20.33
CA THR A 246 -45.57 -7.23 21.39
C THR A 246 -44.54 -8.27 21.04
N ALA A 247 -43.29 -7.90 21.12
CA ALA A 247 -42.14 -8.79 20.89
C ALA A 247 -41.27 -8.90 22.14
N LYS A 248 -40.71 -10.08 22.37
CA LYS A 248 -39.68 -10.32 23.39
C LYS A 248 -38.32 -10.30 22.75
N VAL A 249 -37.43 -9.39 23.19
CA VAL A 249 -36.04 -9.31 22.75
C VAL A 249 -35.17 -9.91 23.86
N LYS A 250 -34.24 -10.78 23.44
CA LYS A 250 -33.25 -11.39 24.32
C LYS A 250 -31.86 -11.21 23.72
N LEU A 251 -30.91 -10.79 24.56
CA LEU A 251 -29.51 -10.58 24.17
C LEU A 251 -28.61 -11.40 25.11
N SER A 252 -27.60 -12.06 24.53
CA SER A 252 -26.52 -12.72 25.26
C SER A 252 -25.22 -12.64 24.42
N ALA A 253 -24.05 -12.79 25.05
CA ALA A 253 -22.82 -12.81 24.33
C ALA A 253 -21.84 -13.86 24.87
N GLU A 254 -20.94 -14.32 24.01
CA GLU A 254 -19.88 -15.27 24.38
C GLU A 254 -18.58 -14.83 23.68
N SER A 255 -17.46 -14.91 24.43
CA SER A 255 -16.16 -14.60 23.89
C SER A 255 -15.66 -15.66 22.91
N PHE A 256 -14.90 -15.21 21.91
CA PHE A 256 -14.15 -16.06 20.99
C PHE A 256 -12.85 -15.35 20.55
N ASN A 257 -12.01 -15.99 19.75
CA ASN A 257 -10.71 -15.48 19.34
C ASN A 257 -9.78 -15.16 20.54
N THR A 258 -9.88 -15.96 21.58
CA THR A 258 -9.11 -15.81 22.83
C THR A 258 -9.09 -17.17 23.55
N ASP A 259 -8.04 -17.40 24.36
CA ASP A 259 -7.93 -18.60 25.21
C ASP A 259 -8.83 -18.54 26.44
N LYS A 260 -9.35 -17.36 26.79
CA LYS A 260 -10.23 -17.15 27.95
C LYS A 260 -11.68 -17.17 27.52
N LYS A 261 -12.44 -18.16 28.04
CA LYS A 261 -13.89 -18.23 27.85
C LYS A 261 -14.60 -17.28 28.80
N HIS A 262 -15.39 -16.35 28.22
CA HIS A 262 -16.27 -15.47 28.99
C HIS A 262 -17.69 -15.53 28.40
N ILE A 263 -18.67 -15.89 29.24
CA ILE A 263 -20.09 -15.98 28.88
C ILE A 263 -20.84 -14.85 29.58
N VAL A 264 -21.44 -13.97 28.78
CA VAL A 264 -22.25 -12.85 29.27
C VAL A 264 -23.70 -13.35 29.46
N PRO A 265 -24.24 -13.26 30.68
CA PRO A 265 -25.58 -13.71 30.94
C PRO A 265 -26.64 -13.02 30.07
N ALA A 266 -27.67 -13.78 29.70
CA ALA A 266 -28.75 -13.25 28.89
C ALA A 266 -29.59 -12.21 29.64
N ILE A 267 -29.88 -11.10 28.94
CA ILE A 267 -30.94 -10.15 29.34
C ILE A 267 -32.12 -10.27 28.40
N GLN A 268 -33.31 -9.89 28.86
CA GLN A 268 -34.51 -9.91 28.03
C GLN A 268 -35.45 -8.75 28.38
N GLN A 269 -36.19 -8.28 27.37
CA GLN A 269 -37.18 -7.21 27.52
C GLN A 269 -38.40 -7.47 26.62
N GLU A 270 -39.59 -7.16 27.11
CA GLU A 270 -40.80 -7.09 26.28
C GLU A 270 -40.93 -5.68 25.69
N ILE A 271 -41.15 -5.60 24.38
CA ILE A 271 -41.23 -4.35 23.63
C ILE A 271 -42.55 -4.29 22.89
N LYS A 272 -43.33 -3.24 23.14
CA LYS A 272 -44.54 -2.95 22.37
C LYS A 272 -44.12 -2.32 21.04
N LEU A 273 -44.42 -2.98 19.93
CA LEU A 273 -44.03 -2.55 18.59
C LEU A 273 -45.04 -1.52 18.03
N ASN A 274 -44.53 -0.39 17.57
CA ASN A 274 -45.32 0.60 16.86
C ASN A 274 -45.58 0.11 15.43
N LYS A 275 -46.65 0.58 14.77
CA LYS A 275 -46.83 0.33 13.35
C LYS A 275 -45.61 0.90 12.57
N GLY A 276 -44.83 0.02 11.92
CA GLY A 276 -43.64 0.38 11.11
C GLY A 276 -42.35 0.02 11.83
N VAL A 277 -41.71 0.97 12.49
CA VAL A 277 -40.38 0.86 13.07
C VAL A 277 -40.42 1.16 14.56
N THR A 278 -39.78 0.32 15.38
CA THR A 278 -39.59 0.56 16.82
C THR A 278 -38.10 0.56 17.13
N GLU A 279 -37.61 1.63 17.70
CA GLU A 279 -36.23 1.74 18.19
C GLU A 279 -36.22 1.60 19.71
N THR A 280 -35.28 0.85 20.25
CA THR A 280 -35.06 0.74 21.70
C THR A 280 -33.58 0.49 21.98
N GLU A 281 -33.20 0.74 23.22
CA GLU A 281 -31.86 0.49 23.71
C GLU A 281 -31.88 -0.48 24.88
N MET A 282 -31.01 -1.48 24.85
CA MET A 282 -30.82 -2.45 25.92
C MET A 282 -29.39 -2.37 26.44
N VAL A 283 -29.18 -2.42 27.74
CA VAL A 283 -27.85 -2.41 28.36
C VAL A 283 -27.47 -3.84 28.72
N LEU A 284 -26.40 -4.35 28.06
CA LEU A 284 -25.85 -5.67 28.32
C LEU A 284 -24.68 -5.56 29.29
N PRO A 285 -24.77 -5.94 30.55
CA PRO A 285 -23.66 -5.93 31.49
C PRO A 285 -22.62 -6.98 31.10
N MET A 286 -21.42 -6.55 30.84
CA MET A 286 -20.30 -7.43 30.45
C MET A 286 -19.60 -8.06 31.66
N GLY A 287 -19.71 -7.48 32.86
CA GLY A 287 -19.15 -8.03 34.10
C GLY A 287 -17.64 -7.75 34.25
N ASN A 288 -17.07 -8.25 35.36
CA ASN A 288 -15.69 -7.99 35.73
C ASN A 288 -14.67 -8.79 34.88
N ASP A 289 -15.07 -9.93 34.35
CA ASP A 289 -14.25 -10.83 33.54
C ASP A 289 -14.27 -10.45 32.06
N MET A 290 -14.76 -9.25 31.73
CA MET A 290 -14.82 -8.70 30.39
C MET A 290 -13.42 -8.65 29.76
N LEU A 291 -13.31 -9.11 28.52
CA LEU A 291 -12.07 -9.10 27.74
C LEU A 291 -12.08 -7.90 26.80
N LEU A 292 -10.97 -7.17 26.77
CA LEU A 292 -10.78 -6.03 25.87
C LEU A 292 -10.25 -6.49 24.52
N TRP A 293 -10.55 -5.69 23.51
CA TRP A 293 -10.00 -5.87 22.16
C TRP A 293 -8.99 -4.75 21.85
N ASP A 294 -7.78 -5.13 21.45
CA ASP A 294 -6.77 -4.24 20.87
C ASP A 294 -5.80 -5.01 19.95
N GLU A 295 -4.76 -4.35 19.43
CA GLU A 295 -3.75 -4.98 18.58
C GLU A 295 -2.94 -6.11 19.26
N PHE A 296 -2.87 -6.15 20.58
CA PHE A 296 -2.12 -7.15 21.35
C PHE A 296 -3.01 -8.27 21.85
N HIS A 297 -4.27 -7.97 22.16
CA HIS A 297 -5.25 -8.87 22.72
C HIS A 297 -6.57 -8.76 21.95
N PRO A 298 -6.69 -9.37 20.76
CA PRO A 298 -7.86 -9.21 19.91
C PRO A 298 -9.03 -10.13 20.33
N ALA A 299 -9.40 -10.10 21.61
CA ALA A 299 -10.54 -10.86 22.12
C ALA A 299 -11.86 -10.30 21.60
N LEU A 300 -12.70 -11.17 21.06
CA LEU A 300 -13.96 -10.82 20.44
C LEU A 300 -15.14 -11.44 21.17
N TYR A 301 -16.31 -10.88 20.94
CA TYR A 301 -17.59 -11.41 21.39
C TYR A 301 -18.52 -11.64 20.21
N LYS A 302 -19.32 -12.68 20.30
CA LYS A 302 -20.47 -12.93 19.45
C LYS A 302 -21.72 -12.61 20.24
N LEU A 303 -22.40 -11.50 19.89
CA LEU A 303 -23.74 -11.19 20.40
C LEU A 303 -24.75 -12.11 19.71
N LYS A 304 -25.55 -12.82 20.48
CA LYS A 304 -26.76 -13.49 20.01
C LYS A 304 -27.96 -12.65 20.38
N ALA A 305 -28.62 -12.07 19.36
CA ALA A 305 -29.83 -11.31 19.48
C ALA A 305 -31.02 -12.13 18.98
N GLU A 306 -32.04 -12.28 19.83
CA GLU A 306 -33.26 -13.03 19.52
C GLU A 306 -34.49 -12.10 19.65
N VAL A 307 -35.33 -12.00 18.62
CA VAL A 307 -36.62 -11.32 18.67
C VAL A 307 -37.75 -12.31 18.42
N THR A 308 -38.61 -12.48 19.42
CA THR A 308 -39.72 -13.44 19.40
C THR A 308 -41.05 -12.70 19.40
N ASN A 309 -41.92 -13.02 18.43
CA ASN A 309 -43.29 -12.54 18.37
C ASN A 309 -44.21 -13.73 18.13
N GLY A 310 -45.05 -14.07 19.12
CA GLY A 310 -45.87 -15.29 19.15
C GLY A 310 -44.98 -16.54 19.11
N LYS A 311 -45.14 -17.37 18.06
CA LYS A 311 -44.36 -18.62 17.91
C LYS A 311 -43.09 -18.46 17.01
N LYS A 312 -42.84 -17.28 16.48
CA LYS A 312 -41.73 -17.04 15.53
C LYS A 312 -40.60 -16.25 16.19
N THR A 313 -39.40 -16.71 15.99
CA THR A 313 -38.18 -16.07 16.50
C THR A 313 -37.21 -15.83 15.32
N GLU A 314 -36.70 -14.60 15.21
CA GLU A 314 -35.48 -14.32 14.43
C GLU A 314 -34.27 -14.34 15.37
N ILE A 315 -33.15 -14.89 14.89
CA ILE A 315 -31.87 -14.90 15.58
C ILE A 315 -30.86 -14.23 14.69
N LYS A 316 -30.15 -13.26 15.24
CA LYS A 316 -28.95 -12.68 14.60
C LYS A 316 -27.74 -12.87 15.49
N GLU A 317 -26.62 -13.24 14.89
CA GLU A 317 -25.30 -13.28 15.52
C GLU A 317 -24.43 -12.16 14.98
N ILE A 318 -23.85 -11.36 15.87
CA ILE A 318 -23.08 -10.17 15.51
C ILE A 318 -21.74 -10.22 16.23
N GLN A 319 -20.66 -10.10 15.47
CA GLN A 319 -19.29 -9.98 16.00
C GLN A 319 -19.05 -8.57 16.51
N PHE A 320 -18.43 -8.42 17.68
CA PHE A 320 -17.97 -7.13 18.20
C PHE A 320 -16.80 -7.33 19.17
N GLY A 321 -16.10 -6.24 19.50
CA GLY A 321 -15.05 -6.23 20.52
C GLY A 321 -15.29 -5.14 21.55
N MET A 322 -14.95 -5.42 22.80
CA MET A 322 -15.00 -4.43 23.87
C MET A 322 -13.77 -3.52 23.76
N ARG A 323 -13.95 -2.35 23.11
CA ARG A 323 -12.89 -1.38 22.92
C ARG A 323 -13.40 0.04 22.99
N ARG A 324 -12.52 0.95 23.40
CA ARG A 324 -12.67 2.38 23.23
C ARG A 324 -11.52 2.91 22.39
N PHE A 325 -11.84 3.51 21.23
CA PHE A 325 -10.88 4.20 20.37
C PHE A 325 -11.17 5.70 20.46
N GLU A 326 -10.23 6.48 20.97
CA GLU A 326 -10.45 7.90 21.28
C GLU A 326 -9.22 8.76 20.99
N ILE A 327 -9.42 10.06 20.95
CA ILE A 327 -8.38 11.06 20.80
C ILE A 327 -8.21 11.85 22.10
N LYS A 328 -6.95 11.98 22.58
CA LYS A 328 -6.57 12.87 23.67
C LYS A 328 -5.39 13.73 23.21
N GLY A 329 -5.63 15.03 23.01
CA GLY A 329 -4.63 15.93 22.44
C GLY A 329 -4.19 15.52 21.04
N LYS A 330 -2.89 15.30 20.84
CA LYS A 330 -2.31 14.94 19.54
C LYS A 330 -2.15 13.42 19.33
N TRP A 331 -2.80 12.59 20.14
CA TRP A 331 -2.59 11.13 20.10
C TRP A 331 -3.90 10.34 20.07
N PHE A 332 -3.82 9.17 19.44
CA PHE A 332 -4.85 8.13 19.57
C PHE A 332 -4.64 7.33 20.84
N TYR A 333 -5.74 6.87 21.42
CA TYR A 333 -5.75 5.98 22.57
C TYR A 333 -6.70 4.81 22.31
N VAL A 334 -6.23 3.61 22.64
CA VAL A 334 -7.05 2.39 22.60
C VAL A 334 -7.11 1.84 24.01
N ASN A 335 -8.31 1.79 24.59
CA ASN A 335 -8.53 1.34 25.98
C ASN A 335 -7.66 2.10 26.99
N GLY A 336 -7.49 3.41 26.79
CA GLY A 336 -6.67 4.28 27.63
C GLY A 336 -5.16 4.22 27.37
N ARG A 337 -4.67 3.34 26.49
CA ARG A 337 -3.26 3.21 26.10
C ARG A 337 -2.95 4.08 24.90
N LYS A 338 -1.93 4.94 25.02
CA LYS A 338 -1.40 5.74 23.89
C LYS A 338 -0.94 4.82 22.76
N THR A 339 -1.42 5.09 21.56
CA THR A 339 -1.19 4.25 20.39
C THR A 339 -0.67 5.09 19.23
N GLN A 340 0.38 4.60 18.55
CA GLN A 340 0.85 5.13 17.28
C GLN A 340 0.38 4.22 16.15
N LEU A 341 -0.16 4.82 15.11
CA LEU A 341 -0.58 4.09 13.91
C LEU A 341 0.63 3.86 12.99
N ARG A 342 1.01 2.62 12.82
CA ARG A 342 2.01 2.15 11.85
C ARG A 342 1.25 1.53 10.70
N GLY A 343 0.93 2.35 9.69
CA GLY A 343 -0.04 1.99 8.68
C GLY A 343 0.50 1.76 7.30
N THR A 344 -0.33 1.12 6.49
CA THR A 344 -0.20 1.03 5.02
C THR A 344 -1.51 1.39 4.36
N VAL A 345 -1.44 1.74 3.09
CA VAL A 345 -2.61 1.93 2.22
C VAL A 345 -2.89 0.63 1.47
N GLU A 346 -4.15 0.25 1.38
CA GLU A 346 -4.64 -0.81 0.50
C GLU A 346 -5.35 -0.15 -0.69
N ASN A 347 -4.94 -0.54 -1.88
CA ASN A 347 -5.29 0.15 -3.11
C ASN A 347 -6.30 -0.61 -3.98
N CYS A 348 -6.84 -1.72 -3.49
CA CYS A 348 -7.70 -2.64 -4.24
C CYS A 348 -7.02 -3.20 -5.50
N ASP A 349 -5.71 -3.52 -5.40
CA ASP A 349 -4.93 -4.12 -6.51
C ASP A 349 -4.78 -5.63 -6.29
N PHE A 350 -5.76 -6.39 -6.78
CA PHE A 350 -5.83 -7.86 -6.68
C PHE A 350 -5.85 -8.48 -8.08
N PRO A 351 -4.69 -8.68 -8.73
CA PRO A 351 -4.63 -9.04 -10.15
C PRO A 351 -5.28 -10.38 -10.51
N LEU A 352 -5.35 -11.32 -9.56
CA LEU A 352 -5.90 -12.65 -9.86
C LEU A 352 -7.41 -12.62 -10.09
N THR A 353 -8.13 -11.82 -9.34
CA THR A 353 -9.59 -11.71 -9.42
C THR A 353 -10.05 -10.44 -10.15
N GLY A 354 -9.25 -9.38 -10.11
CA GLY A 354 -9.63 -8.04 -10.56
C GLY A 354 -10.59 -7.34 -9.59
N TYR A 355 -10.77 -7.87 -8.37
CA TYR A 355 -11.55 -7.28 -7.29
C TYR A 355 -11.04 -7.77 -5.92
N ALA A 356 -11.40 -7.07 -4.84
CA ALA A 356 -10.99 -7.41 -3.49
C ALA A 356 -11.48 -8.80 -3.06
N PRO A 357 -10.69 -9.60 -2.34
CA PRO A 357 -11.10 -10.91 -1.85
C PRO A 357 -12.40 -10.84 -1.02
N MET A 358 -13.30 -11.81 -1.25
CA MET A 358 -14.59 -11.88 -0.57
C MET A 358 -14.61 -12.90 0.59
N ASP A 359 -13.46 -13.46 0.96
CA ASP A 359 -13.31 -14.45 2.02
C ASP A 359 -12.39 -13.95 3.14
N VAL A 360 -12.63 -14.41 4.34
CA VAL A 360 -11.93 -14.00 5.56
C VAL A 360 -10.46 -14.47 5.57
N GLU A 361 -10.19 -15.65 5.05
CA GLU A 361 -8.85 -16.26 5.07
C GLU A 361 -7.86 -15.46 4.24
N SER A 362 -8.26 -15.00 3.06
CA SER A 362 -7.44 -14.13 2.20
C SER A 362 -7.07 -12.82 2.92
N TRP A 363 -8.03 -12.20 3.61
CA TRP A 363 -7.78 -10.99 4.38
C TRP A 363 -6.98 -11.23 5.65
N GLU A 364 -7.20 -12.34 6.36
CA GLU A 364 -6.34 -12.70 7.48
C GLU A 364 -4.89 -12.86 7.05
N ARG A 365 -4.64 -13.48 5.89
CA ARG A 365 -3.30 -13.57 5.31
C ARG A 365 -2.69 -12.17 5.11
N VAL A 366 -3.41 -11.25 4.49
CA VAL A 366 -2.94 -9.87 4.25
C VAL A 366 -2.59 -9.17 5.58
N PHE A 367 -3.50 -9.18 6.56
CA PHE A 367 -3.27 -8.51 7.84
C PHE A 367 -2.13 -9.18 8.65
N ARG A 368 -2.00 -10.50 8.63
CA ARG A 368 -0.91 -11.20 9.30
C ARG A 368 0.45 -10.87 8.66
N ILE A 369 0.52 -10.75 7.35
CA ILE A 369 1.74 -10.29 6.65
C ILE A 369 2.04 -8.84 7.06
N CYS A 370 1.10 -7.91 6.97
CA CYS A 370 1.30 -6.53 7.42
C CYS A 370 1.79 -6.47 8.87
N ARG A 371 1.20 -7.28 9.74
CA ARG A 371 1.60 -7.38 11.15
C ARG A 371 3.01 -7.96 11.33
N SER A 372 3.41 -8.94 10.52
CA SER A 372 4.80 -9.46 10.53
C SER A 372 5.83 -8.40 10.15
N TYR A 373 5.43 -7.36 9.42
CA TYR A 373 6.20 -6.15 9.13
C TYR A 373 5.99 -5.03 10.18
N GLY A 374 5.41 -5.33 11.34
CA GLY A 374 5.23 -4.40 12.47
C GLY A 374 4.11 -3.38 12.28
N LEU A 375 3.28 -3.51 11.27
CA LEU A 375 2.14 -2.62 11.04
C LEU A 375 0.94 -3.02 11.92
N ASN A 376 0.08 -2.04 12.22
CA ASN A 376 -1.15 -2.21 13.02
C ASN A 376 -2.36 -1.49 12.42
N HIS A 377 -2.20 -0.84 11.26
CA HIS A 377 -3.23 0.01 10.68
C HIS A 377 -3.26 -0.13 9.15
N MET A 378 -4.48 -0.07 8.57
CA MET A 378 -4.70 -0.06 7.13
C MET A 378 -5.75 0.97 6.76
N ARG A 379 -5.41 1.81 5.79
CA ARG A 379 -6.32 2.73 5.11
C ARG A 379 -6.73 2.12 3.78
N PHE A 380 -8.01 2.16 3.46
CA PHE A 380 -8.54 1.74 2.16
C PHE A 380 -8.74 2.96 1.27
N HIS A 381 -7.85 3.14 0.30
CA HIS A 381 -7.80 4.33 -0.54
C HIS A 381 -9.01 4.42 -1.46
N SER A 382 -9.91 5.38 -1.16
CA SER A 382 -11.16 5.66 -1.89
C SER A 382 -12.06 4.44 -2.16
N PHE A 383 -12.06 3.46 -1.25
CA PHE A 383 -13.03 2.36 -1.28
C PHE A 383 -13.34 1.80 0.10
N CYS A 384 -14.46 1.07 0.19
CA CYS A 384 -14.81 0.31 1.36
C CYS A 384 -14.57 -1.19 1.08
N PRO A 385 -13.76 -1.89 1.89
CA PRO A 385 -13.53 -3.32 1.68
C PRO A 385 -14.79 -4.14 1.98
N PRO A 386 -14.87 -5.41 1.56
CA PRO A 386 -15.95 -6.30 1.90
C PRO A 386 -15.97 -6.66 3.39
N GLU A 387 -17.09 -7.20 3.88
CA GLU A 387 -17.28 -7.65 5.26
C GLU A 387 -16.15 -8.55 5.76
N ALA A 388 -15.64 -9.42 4.88
CA ALA A 388 -14.56 -10.35 5.17
C ALA A 388 -13.29 -9.65 5.70
N ALA A 389 -12.99 -8.45 5.20
CA ALA A 389 -11.83 -7.67 5.67
C ALA A 389 -12.01 -7.18 7.11
N PHE A 390 -13.20 -6.70 7.47
CA PHE A 390 -13.50 -6.30 8.85
C PHE A 390 -13.44 -7.49 9.81
N MET A 391 -14.02 -8.62 9.42
CA MET A 391 -13.96 -9.85 10.22
C MET A 391 -12.51 -10.31 10.45
N ALA A 392 -11.70 -10.30 9.42
CA ALA A 392 -10.30 -10.70 9.49
C ALA A 392 -9.47 -9.74 10.36
N ALA A 393 -9.66 -8.42 10.16
CA ALA A 393 -8.96 -7.40 10.93
C ALA A 393 -9.31 -7.45 12.42
N ASP A 394 -10.59 -7.72 12.75
CA ASP A 394 -11.02 -7.97 14.11
C ASP A 394 -10.25 -9.13 14.76
N ARG A 395 -10.12 -10.25 14.05
CA ARG A 395 -9.41 -11.45 14.53
C ARG A 395 -7.91 -11.25 14.69
N VAL A 396 -7.31 -10.44 13.83
CA VAL A 396 -5.85 -10.15 13.86
C VAL A 396 -5.52 -9.03 14.84
N GLY A 397 -6.46 -8.16 15.20
CA GLY A 397 -6.22 -6.97 15.99
C GLY A 397 -5.60 -5.84 15.15
N PHE A 398 -6.30 -5.41 14.10
CA PHE A 398 -5.80 -4.42 13.13
C PHE A 398 -6.77 -3.24 13.01
N TYR A 399 -6.27 -2.00 13.06
CA TYR A 399 -7.09 -0.78 13.03
C TYR A 399 -7.37 -0.36 11.59
N LEU A 400 -8.64 -0.21 11.21
CA LEU A 400 -9.04 0.10 9.84
C LEU A 400 -9.56 1.53 9.69
N GLN A 401 -9.22 2.13 8.55
CA GLN A 401 -9.82 3.36 8.02
C GLN A 401 -10.40 3.05 6.63
N PRO A 402 -11.65 2.59 6.52
CA PRO A 402 -12.34 2.60 5.25
C PRO A 402 -12.59 4.05 4.81
N GLU A 403 -12.71 4.25 3.51
CA GLU A 403 -13.08 5.55 2.93
C GLU A 403 -14.37 5.44 2.13
N GLY A 404 -15.08 6.55 2.00
CA GLY A 404 -16.12 6.71 0.99
C GLY A 404 -15.52 6.52 -0.40
N PRO A 405 -16.31 6.05 -1.38
CA PRO A 405 -15.80 5.58 -2.67
C PRO A 405 -15.45 6.74 -3.63
N SER A 406 -14.69 7.74 -3.18
CA SER A 406 -14.43 8.94 -3.97
C SER A 406 -12.99 9.40 -3.98
N TRP A 407 -12.49 9.65 -5.20
CA TRP A 407 -11.26 10.41 -5.44
C TRP A 407 -11.52 11.42 -6.56
N PRO A 408 -12.03 12.62 -6.20
CA PRO A 408 -12.50 13.58 -7.20
C PRO A 408 -11.42 14.50 -7.77
N ASN A 409 -10.15 14.23 -7.57
CA ASN A 409 -9.04 15.07 -8.03
C ASN A 409 -9.17 15.44 -9.53
N HIS A 410 -9.56 14.48 -10.38
CA HIS A 410 -9.80 14.67 -11.81
C HIS A 410 -11.29 14.50 -12.20
N GLY A 411 -12.21 14.71 -11.27
CA GLY A 411 -13.64 14.43 -11.46
C GLY A 411 -14.56 15.48 -10.85
N PRO A 412 -15.56 15.04 -10.09
CA PRO A 412 -16.59 15.93 -9.55
C PRO A 412 -16.02 16.86 -8.47
N LYS A 413 -16.80 17.90 -8.17
CA LYS A 413 -16.43 18.92 -7.18
C LYS A 413 -17.39 18.85 -6.00
N LEU A 414 -16.88 18.61 -4.81
CA LEU A 414 -17.68 18.57 -3.59
C LEU A 414 -18.13 19.98 -3.15
N GLY A 415 -19.29 20.04 -2.50
CA GLY A 415 -19.84 21.27 -1.92
C GLY A 415 -20.45 22.22 -2.93
N LEU A 416 -20.76 21.75 -4.15
CA LEU A 416 -21.40 22.53 -5.20
C LEU A 416 -22.84 22.08 -5.51
N GLY A 417 -23.42 21.20 -4.69
CA GLY A 417 -24.77 20.67 -4.91
C GLY A 417 -24.84 19.63 -6.02
N GLN A 418 -23.70 19.03 -6.41
CA GLN A 418 -23.68 17.92 -7.35
C GLN A 418 -24.19 16.64 -6.68
N PRO A 419 -24.70 15.64 -7.42
CA PRO A 419 -25.22 14.38 -6.85
C PRO A 419 -24.24 13.66 -5.91
N ILE A 420 -22.92 13.81 -6.13
CA ILE A 420 -21.87 13.24 -5.31
C ILE A 420 -21.94 13.71 -3.85
N ASP A 421 -22.37 14.94 -3.58
CA ASP A 421 -22.47 15.51 -2.24
C ASP A 421 -23.41 14.70 -1.35
N LYS A 422 -24.57 14.31 -1.90
CA LYS A 422 -25.53 13.45 -1.21
C LYS A 422 -25.07 12.00 -1.20
N TYR A 423 -24.56 11.51 -2.30
CA TYR A 423 -24.15 10.12 -2.46
C TYR A 423 -23.09 9.71 -1.43
N LEU A 424 -22.04 10.52 -1.22
CA LEU A 424 -21.02 10.21 -0.22
C LEU A 424 -21.53 10.19 1.21
N MET A 425 -22.51 11.06 1.55
CA MET A 425 -23.19 10.97 2.83
C MET A 425 -23.97 9.67 2.96
N ASP A 426 -24.77 9.31 1.96
CA ASP A 426 -25.57 8.08 1.96
C ASP A 426 -24.69 6.84 2.02
N GLU A 427 -23.59 6.78 1.26
CA GLU A 427 -22.62 5.66 1.27
C GLU A 427 -21.96 5.50 2.63
N THR A 428 -21.51 6.58 3.26
CA THR A 428 -20.88 6.49 4.57
C THR A 428 -21.89 6.12 5.68
N ILE A 429 -23.16 6.55 5.55
CA ILE A 429 -24.24 6.11 6.46
C ILE A 429 -24.49 4.61 6.29
N ALA A 430 -24.61 4.13 5.05
CA ALA A 430 -24.81 2.73 4.75
C ALA A 430 -23.64 1.86 5.26
N LEU A 431 -22.39 2.27 4.97
CA LEU A 431 -21.15 1.62 5.40
C LEU A 431 -21.09 1.52 6.94
N THR A 432 -21.38 2.61 7.65
CA THR A 432 -21.33 2.61 9.12
C THR A 432 -22.48 1.80 9.75
N LYS A 433 -23.66 1.80 9.12
CA LYS A 433 -24.74 0.91 9.51
C LYS A 433 -24.36 -0.56 9.35
N GLU A 434 -23.75 -0.92 8.23
CA GLU A 434 -23.42 -2.33 7.92
C GLU A 434 -22.23 -2.84 8.74
N TYR A 435 -21.15 -2.03 8.86
CA TYR A 435 -19.88 -2.49 9.44
C TYR A 435 -19.51 -1.83 10.78
N GLY A 436 -20.32 -0.93 11.33
CA GLY A 436 -19.99 -0.17 12.54
C GLY A 436 -19.82 -0.98 13.82
N ASN A 437 -20.23 -2.24 13.84
CA ASN A 437 -20.07 -3.14 14.99
C ASN A 437 -18.69 -3.80 15.04
N TYR A 438 -17.94 -3.83 13.93
CA TYR A 438 -16.61 -4.44 13.90
C TYR A 438 -15.63 -3.61 14.73
N ALA A 439 -14.89 -4.28 15.62
CA ALA A 439 -13.94 -3.62 16.50
C ALA A 439 -12.80 -2.94 15.76
N SER A 440 -12.38 -3.50 14.62
CA SER A 440 -11.34 -2.98 13.75
C SER A 440 -11.72 -1.68 13.02
N TYR A 441 -13.02 -1.43 12.82
CA TYR A 441 -13.47 -0.19 12.21
C TYR A 441 -13.31 0.98 13.21
N CYS A 442 -12.21 1.70 13.14
CA CYS A 442 -11.85 2.75 14.11
C CYS A 442 -11.96 4.16 13.55
N MET A 443 -11.81 4.33 12.24
CA MET A 443 -11.57 5.62 11.59
C MET A 443 -12.37 5.71 10.30
N LEU A 444 -12.83 6.93 9.91
CA LEU A 444 -13.53 7.14 8.64
C LEU A 444 -13.13 8.46 7.99
N ALA A 445 -12.98 8.43 6.66
CA ALA A 445 -12.88 9.60 5.79
C ALA A 445 -13.92 9.54 4.66
N CYS A 446 -14.29 10.68 4.08
CA CYS A 446 -15.24 10.68 2.95
C CYS A 446 -14.61 10.17 1.64
N GLY A 447 -13.28 10.13 1.54
CA GLY A 447 -12.52 9.73 0.37
C GLY A 447 -11.14 10.37 0.33
N ASN A 448 -10.51 10.35 -0.86
CA ASN A 448 -9.18 10.86 -1.11
C ASN A 448 -9.21 12.17 -1.90
N GLU A 449 -8.32 13.11 -1.59
CA GLU A 449 -7.96 14.32 -2.35
C GLU A 449 -9.15 15.04 -3.02
N PRO A 450 -10.06 15.62 -2.24
CA PRO A 450 -11.26 16.27 -2.75
C PRO A 450 -10.95 17.58 -3.48
N SER A 451 -11.87 17.98 -4.36
CA SER A 451 -11.85 19.28 -5.05
C SER A 451 -13.17 20.04 -4.88
N GLY A 452 -13.26 21.27 -5.38
CA GLY A 452 -14.43 22.13 -5.24
C GLY A 452 -14.45 22.93 -3.93
N ARG A 453 -15.64 23.14 -3.36
CA ARG A 453 -15.81 23.74 -2.01
C ARG A 453 -15.74 22.66 -0.91
N TRP A 454 -14.78 21.76 -1.06
CA TRP A 454 -14.66 20.57 -0.22
C TRP A 454 -14.49 20.89 1.26
N VAL A 455 -13.78 21.97 1.63
CA VAL A 455 -13.53 22.33 3.05
C VAL A 455 -14.83 22.55 3.81
N GLU A 456 -15.78 23.26 3.22
CA GLU A 456 -17.10 23.49 3.81
C GLU A 456 -17.91 22.19 3.90
N TRP A 457 -17.86 21.39 2.84
CA TRP A 457 -18.60 20.12 2.78
C TRP A 457 -18.07 19.12 3.82
N VAL A 458 -16.75 18.92 3.92
CA VAL A 458 -16.16 17.98 4.89
C VAL A 458 -16.27 18.49 6.34
N THR A 459 -16.39 19.80 6.56
CA THR A 459 -16.73 20.34 7.89
C THR A 459 -18.07 19.77 8.36
N LYS A 460 -19.11 19.88 7.53
CA LYS A 460 -20.45 19.33 7.81
C LYS A 460 -20.43 17.83 7.97
N PHE A 461 -19.61 17.14 7.15
CA PHE A 461 -19.41 15.69 7.23
C PHE A 461 -18.85 15.26 8.59
N VAL A 462 -17.74 15.89 9.04
CA VAL A 462 -17.13 15.56 10.32
C VAL A 462 -18.08 15.88 11.50
N GLU A 463 -18.75 17.05 11.47
CA GLU A 463 -19.71 17.45 12.50
C GLU A 463 -20.91 16.52 12.60
N TYR A 464 -21.39 16.01 11.48
CA TYR A 464 -22.46 15.01 11.45
C TYR A 464 -22.01 13.73 12.13
N TRP A 465 -20.86 13.17 11.73
CA TRP A 465 -20.39 11.89 12.22
C TRP A 465 -19.97 11.93 13.69
N GLU A 466 -19.32 12.96 14.14
CA GLU A 466 -18.95 13.17 15.54
C GLU A 466 -20.18 13.08 16.47
N LYS A 467 -21.31 13.62 16.05
CA LYS A 467 -22.56 13.56 16.80
C LYS A 467 -23.31 12.24 16.64
N LYS A 468 -23.20 11.63 15.47
CA LYS A 468 -24.01 10.46 15.08
C LYS A 468 -23.47 9.17 15.67
N ASP A 469 -22.16 8.98 15.63
CA ASP A 469 -21.53 7.72 16.06
C ASP A 469 -20.19 7.95 16.77
N PRO A 470 -20.16 7.93 18.10
CA PRO A 470 -18.93 8.17 18.88
C PRO A 470 -18.00 6.94 18.97
N ARG A 471 -18.34 5.82 18.34
CA ARG A 471 -17.49 4.61 18.34
C ARG A 471 -16.21 4.77 17.53
N HIS A 472 -16.20 5.69 16.57
CA HIS A 472 -15.14 5.93 15.60
C HIS A 472 -14.63 7.37 15.68
N VAL A 473 -13.52 7.66 15.03
CA VAL A 473 -13.00 9.01 14.85
C VAL A 473 -12.99 9.41 13.37
N TYR A 474 -13.12 10.70 13.09
CA TYR A 474 -13.46 11.19 11.76
C TYR A 474 -12.48 12.23 11.24
N THR A 475 -12.08 12.07 9.98
CA THR A 475 -11.42 13.11 9.19
C THR A 475 -12.22 13.40 7.93
N GLY A 476 -12.11 14.61 7.40
CA GLY A 476 -12.87 14.98 6.21
C GLY A 476 -12.44 14.17 5.00
N ALA A 477 -11.14 14.14 4.72
CA ALA A 477 -10.53 13.36 3.65
C ALA A 477 -9.06 13.11 3.91
N SER A 478 -8.49 12.11 3.25
CA SER A 478 -7.05 11.91 3.16
C SER A 478 -6.48 12.78 2.05
N VAL A 479 -5.45 13.62 2.33
CA VAL A 479 -5.07 14.68 1.41
C VAL A 479 -3.56 14.82 1.20
N GLY A 480 -3.18 15.20 -0.02
CA GLY A 480 -1.82 15.57 -0.41
C GLY A 480 -1.31 16.88 0.24
N ASN A 481 -0.07 17.25 -0.08
CA ASN A 481 0.56 18.45 0.51
C ASN A 481 -0.12 19.75 0.09
N GLY A 482 -0.62 19.84 -1.15
CA GLY A 482 -1.25 21.06 -1.70
C GLY A 482 -2.63 21.38 -1.14
N TRP A 483 -3.27 20.47 -0.43
CA TRP A 483 -4.59 20.67 0.17
C TRP A 483 -4.47 21.48 1.48
N GLN A 484 -5.51 22.25 1.78
CA GLN A 484 -5.58 23.04 3.01
C GLN A 484 -5.68 22.16 4.26
N TRP A 485 -5.19 22.65 5.41
CA TRP A 485 -5.52 22.08 6.70
C TRP A 485 -7.02 22.29 7.00
N GLN A 486 -7.67 21.23 7.47
CA GLN A 486 -9.09 21.27 7.82
C GLN A 486 -9.25 21.33 9.36
N PRO A 487 -9.54 22.51 9.93
CA PRO A 487 -9.50 22.70 11.39
C PRO A 487 -10.52 21.87 12.17
N ARG A 488 -11.60 21.44 11.49
CA ARG A 488 -12.70 20.69 12.13
C ARG A 488 -12.44 19.19 12.19
N ASN A 489 -11.43 18.70 11.48
CA ASN A 489 -11.05 17.29 11.58
C ASN A 489 -10.74 16.88 13.02
N GLN A 490 -11.17 15.69 13.43
CA GLN A 490 -10.75 15.14 14.72
C GLN A 490 -9.29 14.65 14.67
N TYR A 491 -8.84 14.20 13.50
CA TYR A 491 -7.45 13.86 13.20
C TYR A 491 -7.15 14.18 11.73
N HIS A 492 -5.88 14.33 11.39
CA HIS A 492 -5.46 14.62 10.02
C HIS A 492 -4.76 13.43 9.38
N VAL A 493 -5.16 13.11 8.15
CA VAL A 493 -4.38 12.29 7.22
C VAL A 493 -3.90 13.23 6.11
N LYS A 494 -2.65 13.69 6.21
CA LYS A 494 -2.14 14.75 5.34
C LYS A 494 -0.66 14.54 5.00
N ALA A 495 -0.31 14.75 3.72
CA ALA A 495 1.08 14.81 3.30
C ALA A 495 1.72 16.16 3.72
N GLY A 496 3.05 16.24 3.65
CA GLY A 496 3.82 17.45 3.90
C GLY A 496 4.86 17.32 4.99
N ALA A 497 4.58 16.61 6.07
CA ALA A 497 5.57 16.23 7.08
C ALA A 497 6.02 14.79 6.86
N ARG A 498 6.67 14.53 5.73
CA ARG A 498 7.18 13.23 5.27
C ARG A 498 8.38 13.41 4.34
N GLY A 499 9.02 12.33 3.96
CA GLY A 499 10.11 12.29 2.98
C GLY A 499 11.48 12.64 3.58
N LEU A 500 12.49 12.44 2.75
CA LEU A 500 13.89 12.68 3.07
C LEU A 500 14.41 13.91 2.31
N THR A 501 15.23 14.73 2.95
CA THR A 501 15.82 15.92 2.35
C THR A 501 17.15 15.64 1.65
N TRP A 502 17.47 14.39 1.39
CA TRP A 502 18.77 13.90 0.89
C TRP A 502 19.14 14.34 -0.52
N SER A 503 18.19 14.85 -1.31
CA SER A 503 18.51 15.53 -2.57
C SER A 503 19.26 16.85 -2.37
N LYS A 504 19.17 17.47 -1.18
CA LYS A 504 19.71 18.81 -0.87
C LYS A 504 20.63 18.86 0.34
N LYS A 505 20.46 17.96 1.30
CA LYS A 505 21.19 17.94 2.57
C LYS A 505 21.84 16.59 2.80
N GLN A 506 23.06 16.62 3.33
CA GLN A 506 23.76 15.42 3.77
C GLN A 506 22.88 14.62 4.75
N PRO A 507 22.85 13.29 4.64
CA PRO A 507 22.14 12.44 5.60
C PRO A 507 22.60 12.67 7.02
N SER A 508 21.62 12.91 7.89
CA SER A 508 21.74 13.09 9.34
C SER A 508 20.48 12.53 9.98
N THR A 509 20.54 12.20 11.26
CA THR A 509 19.37 11.80 12.06
C THR A 509 19.05 12.79 13.18
N GLN A 510 19.63 13.98 13.14
CA GLN A 510 19.32 15.06 14.09
C GLN A 510 17.95 15.70 13.84
N ASP A 511 17.51 15.72 12.57
CA ASP A 511 16.25 16.37 12.19
C ASP A 511 15.02 15.48 12.45
N ASP A 512 13.86 16.14 12.53
CA ASP A 512 12.54 15.56 12.63
C ASP A 512 11.53 16.37 11.78
N TYR A 513 10.26 15.99 11.82
CA TYR A 513 9.21 16.64 11.05
C TYR A 513 8.49 17.79 11.79
N ARG A 514 8.87 18.12 13.03
CA ARG A 514 8.15 19.04 13.89
C ARG A 514 7.73 20.35 13.21
N PHE A 515 8.66 20.98 12.48
CA PHE A 515 8.43 22.27 11.83
C PHE A 515 8.09 22.16 10.33
N GLN A 516 7.91 20.96 9.81
CA GLN A 516 7.52 20.79 8.42
C GLN A 516 6.01 20.98 8.26
N ASN A 517 5.62 21.73 7.23
CA ASN A 517 4.21 21.99 6.88
C ASN A 517 3.36 22.44 8.08
N HIS A 518 3.94 23.27 8.97
CA HIS A 518 3.26 23.80 10.17
C HIS A 518 2.75 22.75 11.16
N LEU A 519 3.37 21.57 11.20
CA LEU A 519 2.94 20.47 12.08
C LEU A 519 2.95 20.85 13.57
N ASP A 520 3.88 21.70 13.98
CA ASP A 520 3.97 22.24 15.35
C ASP A 520 2.72 23.01 15.80
N THR A 521 1.98 23.61 14.86
CA THR A 521 0.76 24.38 15.12
C THR A 521 -0.50 23.53 15.17
N VAL A 522 -0.47 22.31 14.67
CA VAL A 522 -1.60 21.38 14.64
C VAL A 522 -1.87 20.82 16.04
N ARG A 523 -3.12 20.80 16.46
CA ARG A 523 -3.54 20.35 17.80
C ARG A 523 -4.16 18.95 17.82
N GLN A 524 -4.59 18.46 16.68
CA GLN A 524 -5.17 17.13 16.49
C GLN A 524 -4.08 16.10 16.17
N PRO A 525 -4.34 14.80 16.32
CA PRO A 525 -3.46 13.76 15.85
C PRO A 525 -3.14 13.92 14.36
N TYR A 526 -1.86 13.80 14.03
CA TYR A 526 -1.37 13.81 12.67
C TYR A 526 -0.92 12.41 12.24
N VAL A 527 -1.47 11.95 11.13
CA VAL A 527 -1.06 10.73 10.43
C VAL A 527 -0.52 11.16 9.07
N SER A 528 0.70 10.78 8.75
CA SER A 528 1.26 11.11 7.43
C SER A 528 0.55 10.33 6.34
N HIS A 529 0.05 11.03 5.35
CA HIS A 529 -0.58 10.50 4.17
C HIS A 529 0.47 10.00 3.18
N GLU A 530 0.37 8.72 2.76
CA GLU A 530 1.17 8.13 1.69
C GLU A 530 2.68 8.32 1.88
N THR A 531 3.18 7.92 3.04
CA THR A 531 4.59 7.98 3.40
C THR A 531 5.42 7.04 2.52
N GLY A 532 6.63 7.47 2.16
CA GLY A 532 7.55 6.69 1.34
C GLY A 532 7.41 7.02 -0.13
N GLN A 533 6.86 6.17 -0.94
CA GLN A 533 6.80 6.26 -2.40
C GLN A 533 8.17 6.10 -3.11
N TRP A 534 9.12 5.44 -2.44
CA TRP A 534 10.42 5.11 -3.00
C TRP A 534 10.31 3.86 -3.88
N CYS A 535 10.80 3.92 -5.12
CA CYS A 535 10.65 2.81 -6.05
C CYS A 535 11.87 1.90 -6.10
N ALA A 536 11.63 0.61 -6.35
CA ALA A 536 12.62 -0.36 -6.79
C ALA A 536 12.44 -0.70 -8.27
N PHE A 537 13.47 -1.27 -8.91
CA PHE A 537 13.39 -1.78 -10.28
C PHE A 537 12.46 -3.00 -10.35
N PRO A 538 11.72 -3.24 -11.45
CA PRO A 538 10.77 -4.34 -11.58
C PRO A 538 11.38 -5.73 -11.38
N ASN A 539 10.64 -6.60 -10.71
CA ASN A 539 10.93 -8.03 -10.66
C ASN A 539 10.21 -8.76 -11.81
N PHE A 540 10.87 -8.96 -12.94
CA PHE A 540 10.24 -9.63 -14.08
C PHE A 540 9.87 -11.10 -13.84
N ASN A 541 10.37 -11.73 -12.79
CA ASN A 541 9.93 -13.07 -12.39
C ASN A 541 8.48 -13.10 -11.89
N GLU A 542 7.92 -11.96 -11.53
CA GLU A 542 6.53 -11.84 -11.10
C GLU A 542 5.53 -12.04 -12.24
N ILE A 543 5.91 -11.79 -13.49
CA ILE A 543 5.02 -11.92 -14.68
C ILE A 543 4.29 -13.26 -14.66
N ARG A 544 4.96 -14.34 -14.28
CA ARG A 544 4.37 -15.69 -14.19
C ARG A 544 3.28 -15.86 -13.13
N LYS A 545 3.21 -14.94 -12.16
CA LYS A 545 2.21 -14.95 -11.08
C LYS A 545 0.87 -14.36 -11.51
N TYR A 546 0.87 -13.52 -12.54
CA TYR A 546 -0.34 -12.86 -13.06
C TYR A 546 -1.18 -13.80 -13.93
N THR A 547 -1.66 -14.89 -13.32
CA THR A 547 -2.41 -15.96 -13.99
C THR A 547 -3.92 -15.68 -14.04
N GLY A 548 -4.40 -14.67 -13.33
CA GLY A 548 -5.81 -14.33 -13.18
C GLY A 548 -6.31 -13.30 -14.22
N VAL A 549 -7.19 -12.41 -13.79
CA VAL A 549 -7.88 -11.43 -14.64
C VAL A 549 -6.91 -10.43 -15.25
N ASN A 550 -6.11 -9.77 -14.40
CA ASN A 550 -5.21 -8.71 -14.82
C ASN A 550 -3.82 -9.29 -15.15
N LYS A 551 -3.30 -8.99 -16.33
CA LYS A 551 -2.00 -9.46 -16.83
C LYS A 551 -0.94 -8.36 -16.70
N ALA A 552 0.29 -8.76 -16.38
CA ALA A 552 1.43 -7.86 -16.26
C ALA A 552 1.99 -7.44 -17.64
N LYS A 553 1.14 -6.92 -18.53
CA LYS A 553 1.53 -6.50 -19.88
C LYS A 553 2.51 -5.32 -19.87
N ASN A 554 2.41 -4.45 -18.87
CA ASN A 554 3.36 -3.37 -18.60
C ASN A 554 4.76 -3.93 -18.29
N PHE A 555 4.87 -4.93 -17.41
CA PHE A 555 6.17 -5.57 -17.09
C PHE A 555 6.81 -6.24 -18.31
N GLU A 556 6.00 -6.83 -19.21
CA GLU A 556 6.50 -7.37 -20.45
C GLU A 556 7.15 -6.31 -21.33
N ILE A 557 6.55 -5.10 -21.42
CA ILE A 557 7.12 -3.96 -22.15
C ILE A 557 8.47 -3.57 -21.54
N PHE A 558 8.55 -3.42 -20.22
CA PHE A 558 9.80 -3.00 -19.55
C PHE A 558 10.89 -4.06 -19.66
N LYS A 559 10.52 -5.34 -19.64
CA LYS A 559 11.43 -6.45 -19.90
C LYS A 559 12.00 -6.39 -21.32
N ASP A 560 11.15 -6.12 -22.33
CA ASP A 560 11.58 -5.97 -23.73
C ASP A 560 12.52 -4.75 -23.89
N ILE A 561 12.20 -3.61 -23.25
CA ILE A 561 13.05 -2.41 -23.27
C ILE A 561 14.43 -2.71 -22.68
N LEU A 562 14.50 -3.41 -21.56
CA LEU A 562 15.75 -3.80 -20.93
C LEU A 562 16.58 -4.74 -21.85
N ALA A 563 15.91 -5.67 -22.52
CA ALA A 563 16.54 -6.60 -23.48
C ALA A 563 17.12 -5.86 -24.71
N ASP A 564 16.36 -4.90 -25.25
CA ASP A 564 16.81 -4.08 -26.39
C ASP A 564 18.02 -3.20 -26.03
N ASN A 565 18.20 -2.88 -24.73
CA ASN A 565 19.40 -2.20 -24.21
C ASN A 565 20.52 -3.17 -23.76
N HIS A 566 20.41 -4.46 -24.05
CA HIS A 566 21.40 -5.50 -23.74
C HIS A 566 21.75 -5.62 -22.25
N MET A 567 20.72 -5.62 -21.37
CA MET A 567 20.90 -5.69 -19.91
C MET A 567 19.97 -6.73 -19.23
N SER A 568 19.42 -7.68 -19.99
CA SER A 568 18.49 -8.70 -19.45
C SER A 568 19.08 -9.52 -18.32
N ASP A 569 20.37 -9.84 -18.39
CA ASP A 569 21.12 -10.58 -17.35
C ASP A 569 21.30 -9.81 -16.05
N GLN A 570 21.16 -8.47 -16.08
CA GLN A 570 21.29 -7.59 -14.92
C GLN A 570 19.94 -7.31 -14.21
N ALA A 571 18.80 -7.72 -14.77
CA ALA A 571 17.46 -7.40 -14.26
C ALA A 571 17.31 -7.70 -12.76
N HIS A 572 17.71 -8.91 -12.33
CA HIS A 572 17.65 -9.31 -10.93
C HIS A 572 18.58 -8.47 -10.04
N LEU A 573 19.78 -8.17 -10.52
CA LEU A 573 20.74 -7.36 -9.78
C LEU A 573 20.25 -5.91 -9.62
N PHE A 574 19.59 -5.35 -10.65
CA PHE A 574 18.97 -4.03 -10.57
C PHE A 574 17.84 -4.01 -9.53
N MET A 575 16.97 -5.02 -9.54
CA MET A 575 15.91 -5.15 -8.53
C MET A 575 16.50 -5.23 -7.12
N MET A 576 17.51 -6.08 -6.90
CA MET A 576 18.15 -6.24 -5.60
C MET A 576 18.84 -4.95 -5.13
N ALA A 577 19.63 -4.28 -5.99
CA ALA A 577 20.37 -3.08 -5.63
C ALA A 577 19.45 -1.87 -5.37
N SER A 578 18.46 -1.64 -6.24
CA SER A 578 17.46 -0.58 -6.06
C SER A 578 16.55 -0.85 -4.86
N GLY A 579 16.21 -2.11 -4.62
CA GLY A 579 15.42 -2.52 -3.46
C GLY A 579 16.12 -2.27 -2.12
N LYS A 580 17.43 -2.50 -2.04
CA LYS A 580 18.21 -2.14 -0.84
C LYS A 580 18.22 -0.63 -0.59
N LEU A 581 18.32 0.19 -1.63
CA LEU A 581 18.20 1.65 -1.50
C LEU A 581 16.78 2.07 -1.09
N GLN A 582 15.75 1.47 -1.67
CA GLN A 582 14.36 1.67 -1.29
C GLN A 582 14.16 1.40 0.21
N ALA A 583 14.59 0.23 0.68
CA ALA A 583 14.50 -0.16 2.08
C ALA A 583 15.27 0.79 3.01
N LEU A 584 16.45 1.27 2.58
CA LEU A 584 17.24 2.27 3.30
C LEU A 584 16.45 3.58 3.45
N CYS A 585 15.82 4.07 2.39
CA CYS A 585 14.99 5.27 2.43
C CYS A 585 13.78 5.10 3.37
N TYR A 586 13.09 3.97 3.32
CA TYR A 586 11.99 3.66 4.25
C TYR A 586 12.45 3.63 5.70
N LYS A 587 13.60 2.97 5.97
CA LYS A 587 14.16 2.93 7.33
C LYS A 587 14.32 4.33 7.91
N TYR A 588 15.01 5.20 7.22
CA TYR A 588 15.31 6.55 7.73
C TYR A 588 14.07 7.45 7.79
N GLU A 589 13.11 7.28 6.90
CA GLU A 589 11.85 8.03 6.92
C GLU A 589 10.95 7.59 8.08
N ILE A 590 10.81 6.28 8.32
CA ILE A 590 10.05 5.74 9.46
C ILE A 590 10.73 6.12 10.79
N GLU A 591 12.04 5.98 10.89
CA GLU A 591 12.77 6.40 12.09
C GLU A 591 12.61 7.90 12.36
N LYS A 592 12.64 8.75 11.33
CA LYS A 592 12.38 10.17 11.45
C LYS A 592 10.96 10.47 11.97
N THR A 593 9.97 9.71 11.52
CA THR A 593 8.60 9.74 12.04
C THR A 593 8.59 9.44 13.55
N LEU A 594 9.27 8.35 13.96
CA LEU A 594 9.34 7.92 15.35
C LEU A 594 10.10 8.91 16.25
N ARG A 595 11.09 9.66 15.73
CA ARG A 595 11.80 10.72 16.44
C ARG A 595 11.00 12.04 16.53
N THR A 596 9.95 12.18 15.74
CA THR A 596 9.16 13.42 15.70
C THR A 596 8.21 13.50 16.91
N PRO A 597 8.25 14.57 17.71
CA PRO A 597 7.29 14.77 18.77
C PRO A 597 5.86 14.84 18.23
N ASP A 598 4.92 14.27 18.99
CA ASP A 598 3.49 14.37 18.70
C ASP A 598 3.05 13.89 17.29
N TYR A 599 3.77 12.91 16.78
CA TYR A 599 3.49 12.32 15.47
C TYR A 599 2.71 11.00 15.62
N ALA A 600 1.38 11.08 15.49
CA ALA A 600 0.46 10.01 15.89
C ALA A 600 0.46 8.79 14.98
N GLY A 601 1.00 8.90 13.76
CA GLY A 601 1.10 7.77 12.86
C GLY A 601 1.51 8.10 11.43
N PHE A 602 1.71 7.07 10.65
CA PHE A 602 1.96 7.14 9.22
C PHE A 602 1.16 6.07 8.47
N GLN A 603 0.92 6.31 7.20
CA GLN A 603 0.37 5.36 6.24
C GLN A 603 1.36 5.27 5.07
N LEU A 604 2.09 4.15 4.95
CA LEU A 604 2.89 3.89 3.74
C LEU A 604 1.96 3.96 2.53
N LEU A 605 2.43 4.44 1.40
CA LEU A 605 1.62 4.41 0.18
C LEU A 605 1.20 2.98 -0.15
N SER A 606 2.12 2.04 -0.04
CA SER A 606 1.79 0.65 0.18
C SER A 606 2.99 -0.13 0.71
N LEU A 607 2.75 -1.19 1.50
CA LEU A 607 3.75 -2.18 1.86
C LEU A 607 4.07 -3.09 0.67
N ASN A 608 3.06 -3.37 -0.16
CA ASN A 608 3.16 -4.10 -1.42
C ASN A 608 3.23 -3.15 -2.61
N ASP A 609 3.65 -3.64 -3.77
CA ASP A 609 3.70 -2.85 -5.00
C ASP A 609 2.32 -2.39 -5.44
N TYR A 610 2.32 -1.23 -6.05
CA TYR A 610 1.20 -0.61 -6.74
C TYR A 610 1.40 -0.82 -8.25
N SER A 611 1.23 -2.07 -8.70
CA SER A 611 1.65 -2.50 -10.03
C SER A 611 0.75 -2.00 -11.17
N GLY A 612 -0.45 -1.51 -10.83
CA GLY A 612 -1.42 -0.94 -11.77
C GLY A 612 -1.14 0.51 -12.13
N GLN A 613 -1.35 1.45 -11.23
CA GLN A 613 -1.34 2.89 -11.51
C GLN A 613 0.05 3.42 -11.87
N GLY A 614 0.31 3.59 -13.18
CA GLY A 614 1.61 4.03 -13.67
C GLY A 614 2.77 3.08 -13.36
N THR A 615 2.50 1.86 -12.98
CA THR A 615 3.48 0.86 -12.54
C THR A 615 4.37 1.41 -11.42
N ALA A 616 3.76 1.83 -10.32
CA ALA A 616 4.46 2.36 -9.16
C ALA A 616 4.94 1.23 -8.24
N LEU A 617 6.22 0.94 -8.28
CA LEU A 617 6.83 -0.19 -7.57
C LEU A 617 7.39 0.27 -6.22
N VAL A 618 6.49 0.77 -5.37
CA VAL A 618 6.81 1.37 -4.07
C VAL A 618 6.86 0.36 -2.92
N GLY A 619 6.31 -0.83 -3.11
CA GLY A 619 6.28 -1.88 -2.10
C GLY A 619 7.63 -2.55 -1.88
N VAL A 620 7.89 -3.01 -0.66
CA VAL A 620 8.96 -3.98 -0.37
C VAL A 620 8.49 -5.41 -0.60
N LEU A 621 7.17 -5.60 -0.70
CA LEU A 621 6.51 -6.82 -1.18
C LEU A 621 6.00 -6.59 -2.60
N ASP A 622 5.80 -7.68 -3.33
CA ASP A 622 5.09 -7.63 -4.61
C ASP A 622 3.57 -7.47 -4.39
N VAL A 623 2.80 -7.28 -5.46
CA VAL A 623 1.34 -7.08 -5.37
C VAL A 623 0.59 -8.28 -4.76
N PHE A 624 1.22 -9.46 -4.70
CA PHE A 624 0.69 -10.67 -4.06
C PHE A 624 1.04 -10.78 -2.58
N PHE A 625 1.63 -9.74 -1.97
CA PHE A 625 2.17 -9.72 -0.60
C PHE A 625 3.26 -10.77 -0.39
N GLU A 626 4.12 -10.99 -1.38
CA GLU A 626 5.28 -11.88 -1.30
C GLU A 626 6.59 -11.09 -1.32
N GLU A 627 7.62 -11.60 -0.60
CA GLU A 627 8.92 -10.95 -0.51
C GLU A 627 9.65 -10.92 -1.86
N LYS A 628 10.22 -9.78 -2.21
CA LYS A 628 11.07 -9.63 -3.40
C LYS A 628 12.52 -10.08 -3.18
N GLY A 629 12.92 -10.35 -1.93
CA GLY A 629 14.20 -10.95 -1.55
C GLY A 629 15.30 -9.98 -1.11
N TYR A 630 15.15 -8.67 -1.23
CA TYR A 630 16.16 -7.70 -0.77
C TYR A 630 15.98 -7.24 0.68
N ILE A 631 14.81 -7.43 1.27
CA ILE A 631 14.53 -7.22 2.69
C ILE A 631 13.44 -8.21 3.14
N ASN A 632 13.54 -8.68 4.38
CA ASN A 632 12.53 -9.55 4.99
C ASN A 632 11.86 -8.85 6.19
N SER A 633 10.83 -9.48 6.75
CA SER A 633 10.07 -8.93 7.87
C SER A 633 10.93 -8.71 9.13
N ALA A 634 11.89 -9.55 9.41
CA ALA A 634 12.77 -9.41 10.58
C ALA A 634 13.69 -8.18 10.46
N GLU A 635 14.26 -7.94 9.27
CA GLU A 635 15.06 -6.73 9.00
C GLU A 635 14.19 -5.46 9.04
N TRP A 636 12.99 -5.51 8.48
CA TRP A 636 12.06 -4.39 8.48
C TRP A 636 11.59 -4.03 9.90
N ARG A 637 11.31 -5.01 10.74
CA ARG A 637 10.90 -4.79 12.14
C ARG A 637 11.93 -4.08 12.99
N ARG A 638 13.19 -4.03 12.59
CA ARG A 638 14.24 -3.28 13.31
C ARG A 638 13.87 -1.79 13.42
N PHE A 639 13.19 -1.22 12.44
CA PHE A 639 12.78 0.19 12.40
C PHE A 639 11.27 0.40 12.29
N CYS A 640 10.47 -0.65 12.17
CA CYS A 640 9.01 -0.59 12.08
C CYS A 640 8.39 -1.67 12.98
N SER A 641 8.27 -1.39 14.27
CA SER A 641 7.70 -2.29 15.27
C SER A 641 7.13 -1.48 16.45
N PRO A 642 6.41 -2.11 17.39
CA PRO A 642 5.93 -1.41 18.58
C PRO A 642 7.04 -0.80 19.44
N THR A 643 8.26 -1.37 19.40
CA THR A 643 9.39 -0.87 20.17
C THR A 643 10.62 -0.78 19.28
N VAL A 644 11.13 0.44 19.08
CA VAL A 644 12.25 0.71 18.16
C VAL A 644 13.30 1.55 18.86
N PRO A 645 14.54 1.04 18.99
CA PRO A 645 15.70 1.86 19.32
C PRO A 645 15.99 2.84 18.17
N LEU A 646 16.28 4.08 18.50
CA LEU A 646 16.55 5.18 17.58
C LEU A 646 17.86 5.87 17.92
N MET A 647 18.50 6.45 16.89
CA MET A 647 19.77 7.14 17.05
C MET A 647 19.68 8.55 16.45
N ARG A 648 20.31 9.53 17.12
CA ARG A 648 20.60 10.85 16.56
C ARG A 648 22.11 11.00 16.36
N THR A 649 22.51 11.30 15.12
CA THR A 649 23.89 11.59 14.74
C THR A 649 23.93 12.66 13.64
N ASP A 650 24.99 13.44 13.61
CA ASP A 650 25.14 14.53 12.61
C ASP A 650 25.50 14.01 11.22
N LYS A 651 26.24 12.91 11.12
CA LYS A 651 26.75 12.36 9.88
C LYS A 651 27.06 10.87 9.98
N PHE A 652 27.35 10.24 8.85
CA PHE A 652 27.68 8.81 8.77
C PHE A 652 29.09 8.52 8.25
N VAL A 653 29.81 9.53 7.78
CA VAL A 653 31.17 9.39 7.27
C VAL A 653 32.11 10.24 8.13
N TYR A 654 33.17 9.60 8.62
CA TYR A 654 34.15 10.17 9.57
C TYR A 654 35.58 9.95 9.06
N ASN A 655 36.50 10.82 9.48
CA ASN A 655 37.91 10.47 9.48
C ASN A 655 38.32 9.93 10.85
N ASN A 656 39.46 9.23 10.89
CA ASN A 656 39.87 8.52 12.12
C ASN A 656 40.44 9.46 13.23
N LYS A 657 40.49 10.77 13.06
CA LYS A 657 40.80 11.76 14.11
C LYS A 657 39.54 12.31 14.79
N GLU A 658 38.36 11.95 14.27
CA GLU A 658 37.09 12.41 14.81
C GLU A 658 36.57 11.44 15.88
N ILE A 659 35.54 11.88 16.59
CA ILE A 659 34.77 11.10 17.55
C ILE A 659 33.39 10.85 16.94
N LEU A 660 32.99 9.60 16.82
CA LEU A 660 31.63 9.23 16.45
C LEU A 660 30.73 9.46 17.65
N LYS A 661 29.70 10.29 17.50
CA LYS A 661 28.71 10.59 18.53
C LYS A 661 27.33 10.07 18.12
N ALA A 662 26.65 9.45 19.08
CA ALA A 662 25.32 8.88 18.89
C ALA A 662 24.46 9.06 20.14
N ASP A 663 23.40 9.88 20.07
CA ASP A 663 22.39 9.96 21.13
C ASP A 663 21.33 8.90 20.88
N ILE A 664 21.01 8.11 21.90
CA ILE A 664 20.07 6.98 21.77
C ILE A 664 18.76 7.30 22.49
N GLU A 665 17.67 7.04 21.79
CA GLU A 665 16.31 7.16 22.31
C GLU A 665 15.48 5.93 21.89
N ILE A 666 14.41 5.65 22.62
CA ILE A 666 13.50 4.53 22.35
C ILE A 666 12.11 5.07 22.05
N ALA A 667 11.53 4.68 20.90
CA ALA A 667 10.10 4.79 20.67
C ALA A 667 9.44 3.48 21.12
N HIS A 668 8.51 3.59 22.09
CA HIS A 668 7.85 2.42 22.65
C HIS A 668 6.33 2.60 22.69
N PHE A 669 5.63 1.82 21.88
CA PHE A 669 4.16 1.78 21.79
C PHE A 669 3.66 0.32 21.99
N GLY A 670 4.34 -0.42 22.87
CA GLY A 670 3.97 -1.78 23.27
C GLY A 670 2.71 -1.82 24.15
N ALA A 671 2.33 -3.01 24.57
CA ALA A 671 1.14 -3.21 25.40
C ALA A 671 1.24 -2.51 26.77
N GLU A 672 2.42 -2.54 27.38
CA GLU A 672 2.71 -1.95 28.69
C GLU A 672 4.10 -1.30 28.67
N ALA A 673 4.37 -0.42 29.65
CA ALA A 673 5.70 0.16 29.83
C ALA A 673 6.73 -0.94 30.14
N LEU A 674 7.94 -0.83 29.58
CA LEU A 674 9.05 -1.73 29.92
C LEU A 674 9.64 -1.32 31.27
N LYS A 675 9.76 -2.28 32.18
CA LYS A 675 10.35 -2.07 33.49
C LYS A 675 11.79 -2.51 33.53
N GLN A 676 12.69 -1.66 34.10
CA GLN A 676 14.11 -1.95 34.25
C GLN A 676 14.72 -2.51 32.96
N ALA A 677 14.37 -1.90 31.81
CA ALA A 677 14.86 -2.32 30.50
C ALA A 677 16.37 -2.09 30.40
N GLU A 678 17.13 -3.14 30.14
CA GLU A 678 18.56 -3.07 29.92
C GLU A 678 18.84 -2.80 28.44
N ILE A 679 19.46 -1.66 28.12
CA ILE A 679 19.79 -1.22 26.76
C ILE A 679 21.29 -1.42 26.54
N VAL A 680 21.65 -2.27 25.60
CA VAL A 680 23.03 -2.61 25.29
C VAL A 680 23.41 -2.13 23.90
N TYR A 681 24.70 -1.87 23.69
CA TYR A 681 25.26 -1.49 22.40
C TYR A 681 26.46 -2.36 22.00
N THR A 682 26.66 -2.48 20.68
CA THR A 682 27.85 -3.11 20.09
C THR A 682 28.26 -2.32 18.85
N LEU A 683 29.51 -1.88 18.81
CA LEU A 683 30.15 -1.28 17.64
C LEU A 683 31.17 -2.28 17.08
N LYS A 684 30.97 -2.73 15.83
CA LYS A 684 31.82 -3.73 15.16
C LYS A 684 32.05 -3.35 13.69
N ASP A 685 33.11 -3.89 13.10
CA ASP A 685 33.35 -3.74 11.66
C ASP A 685 32.65 -4.85 10.84
N GLU A 686 32.79 -4.76 9.52
CA GLU A 686 32.22 -5.68 8.54
C GLU A 686 32.78 -7.13 8.67
N TYR A 687 33.88 -7.31 9.39
CA TYR A 687 34.50 -8.63 9.66
C TYR A 687 34.15 -9.19 11.04
N GLY A 688 33.33 -8.44 11.82
CA GLY A 688 32.87 -8.83 13.13
C GLY A 688 33.84 -8.48 14.27
N LYS A 689 34.93 -7.74 14.02
CA LYS A 689 35.80 -7.21 15.09
C LYS A 689 35.04 -6.17 15.89
N VAL A 690 34.90 -6.39 17.18
CA VAL A 690 34.23 -5.47 18.13
C VAL A 690 35.22 -4.38 18.55
N TYR A 691 34.82 -3.12 18.39
CA TYR A 691 35.58 -1.95 18.85
C TYR A 691 35.07 -1.44 20.20
N ALA A 692 33.75 -1.55 20.43
CA ALA A 692 33.14 -1.19 21.72
C ALA A 692 31.85 -1.98 21.94
N GLN A 693 31.58 -2.34 23.19
CA GLN A 693 30.32 -2.94 23.61
C GLN A 693 30.06 -2.68 25.09
N GLY A 694 28.83 -2.65 25.51
CA GLY A 694 28.45 -2.46 26.89
C GLY A 694 26.99 -2.20 27.13
N THR A 695 26.63 -1.98 28.38
CA THR A 695 25.28 -1.50 28.78
C THR A 695 25.27 0.03 28.78
N LEU A 696 24.36 0.61 27.99
CA LEU A 696 24.17 2.06 27.92
C LEU A 696 23.34 2.58 29.10
N ALA A 697 22.25 1.90 29.39
CA ALA A 697 21.35 2.25 30.49
C ALA A 697 20.53 1.03 30.95
N THR A 698 20.07 1.10 32.19
CA THR A 698 19.01 0.25 32.75
C THR A 698 17.96 1.17 33.34
N GLN A 699 16.76 1.26 32.72
CA GLN A 699 15.73 2.21 33.13
C GLN A 699 14.33 1.77 32.71
N ASP A 700 13.32 2.39 33.30
CA ASP A 700 11.93 2.24 32.83
C ASP A 700 11.71 2.98 31.52
N ILE A 701 11.06 2.34 30.54
CA ILE A 701 10.68 2.94 29.27
C ILE A 701 9.14 3.06 29.23
N PRO A 702 8.59 4.26 29.41
CA PRO A 702 7.13 4.47 29.31
C PRO A 702 6.63 4.38 27.87
N VAL A 703 5.32 4.18 27.72
CA VAL A 703 4.67 4.17 26.41
C VAL A 703 4.71 5.57 25.80
N GLY A 704 5.27 5.68 24.60
CA GLY A 704 5.49 6.91 23.86
C GLY A 704 6.82 6.93 23.14
N ASN A 705 7.12 8.02 22.46
CA ASN A 705 8.44 8.27 21.86
C ASN A 705 9.28 9.24 22.69
N LEU A 706 10.48 9.57 22.19
CA LEU A 706 11.45 10.47 22.83
C LEU A 706 11.96 9.98 24.21
N ASN A 707 11.91 8.69 24.47
CA ASN A 707 12.49 8.11 25.68
C ASN A 707 14.02 8.10 25.54
N ARG A 708 14.70 9.15 25.98
CA ARG A 708 16.17 9.26 25.93
C ARG A 708 16.81 8.27 26.88
N THR A 709 17.86 7.57 26.42
CA THR A 709 18.53 6.52 27.18
C THR A 709 20.01 6.83 27.46
N GLY A 710 20.65 7.66 26.65
CA GLY A 710 22.04 8.07 26.85
C GLY A 710 22.73 8.48 25.57
N SER A 711 23.98 8.82 25.66
CA SER A 711 24.85 9.23 24.56
C SER A 711 26.08 8.32 24.52
N LEU A 712 26.52 7.97 23.31
CA LEU A 712 27.72 7.19 23.03
C LEU A 712 28.73 8.06 22.30
N GLU A 713 29.99 7.97 22.72
CA GLU A 713 31.11 8.63 22.07
C GLU A 713 32.22 7.61 21.84
N PHE A 714 32.64 7.44 20.59
CA PHE A 714 33.67 6.50 20.17
C PHE A 714 34.83 7.23 19.48
N PRO A 715 36.01 7.38 20.12
CA PRO A 715 37.22 7.83 19.44
C PRO A 715 37.58 6.85 18.31
N LEU A 716 37.88 7.36 17.13
CA LEU A 716 38.14 6.53 15.95
C LEU A 716 39.65 6.35 15.64
N THR A 717 40.54 6.77 16.53
CA THR A 717 42.00 6.79 16.35
C THR A 717 42.61 5.41 16.10
N ASP A 718 41.96 4.33 16.58
CA ASP A 718 42.44 2.97 16.37
C ASP A 718 42.16 2.40 14.98
N ILE A 719 41.42 3.14 14.15
CA ILE A 719 41.04 2.73 12.78
C ILE A 719 42.04 3.38 11.82
N GLN A 720 43.01 2.62 11.35
CA GLN A 720 44.06 3.13 10.46
C GLN A 720 43.80 2.91 8.97
N GLU A 721 42.81 2.08 8.64
CA GLU A 721 42.42 1.76 7.27
C GLU A 721 40.95 2.13 7.05
N ALA A 722 40.52 2.26 5.79
CA ALA A 722 39.13 2.45 5.43
C ALA A 722 38.28 1.30 5.97
N LYS A 723 37.29 1.60 6.79
CA LYS A 723 36.41 0.63 7.44
C LYS A 723 34.96 1.04 7.40
N LYS A 724 34.08 0.05 7.24
CA LYS A 724 32.67 0.18 7.55
C LYS A 724 32.44 -0.34 8.96
N LEU A 725 31.80 0.45 9.80
CA LEU A 725 31.38 0.08 11.15
C LEU A 725 29.88 -0.07 11.20
N ASN A 726 29.37 -0.92 12.09
CA ASN A 726 27.96 -1.08 12.38
C ASN A 726 27.76 -0.89 13.89
N LEU A 727 26.92 0.06 14.27
CA LEU A 727 26.44 0.28 15.64
C LEU A 727 25.07 -0.39 15.79
N GLU A 728 24.99 -1.40 16.63
CA GLU A 728 23.73 -2.07 17.00
C GLU A 728 23.32 -1.66 18.42
N ILE A 729 22.04 -1.35 18.60
CA ILE A 729 21.39 -1.10 19.90
C ILE A 729 20.29 -2.13 20.10
N ARG A 730 20.29 -2.76 21.27
CA ARG A 730 19.33 -3.82 21.62
C ARG A 730 18.74 -3.61 23.01
N ILE A 731 17.47 -3.93 23.19
CA ILE A 731 16.82 -4.00 24.49
C ILE A 731 16.77 -5.48 24.90
N MET A 732 17.50 -5.83 25.96
CA MET A 732 17.63 -7.20 26.42
C MET A 732 16.28 -7.78 26.85
N GLY A 733 16.08 -9.08 26.57
CA GLY A 733 14.81 -9.76 26.88
C GLY A 733 13.63 -9.41 25.96
N THR A 734 13.87 -8.61 24.89
CA THR A 734 12.88 -8.25 23.89
C THR A 734 13.37 -8.52 22.47
N GLU A 735 12.49 -8.41 21.48
CA GLU A 735 12.87 -8.47 20.06
C GLU A 735 13.41 -7.12 19.53
N ALA A 736 13.38 -6.07 20.34
CA ALA A 736 13.73 -4.72 19.91
C ALA A 736 15.24 -4.58 19.70
N VAL A 737 15.62 -4.42 18.43
CA VAL A 737 17.00 -4.20 17.98
C VAL A 737 16.99 -3.31 16.76
N ASN A 738 17.95 -2.38 16.67
CA ASN A 738 18.18 -1.58 15.46
C ASN A 738 19.66 -1.31 15.28
N ASP A 739 20.08 -0.95 14.05
CA ASP A 739 21.48 -0.76 13.73
C ASP A 739 21.70 0.29 12.65
N TRP A 740 22.90 0.86 12.61
CA TRP A 740 23.31 1.89 11.65
C TRP A 740 24.74 1.70 11.20
N ASN A 741 25.02 1.96 9.92
CA ASN A 741 26.35 1.86 9.33
C ASN A 741 27.05 3.21 9.31
N PHE A 742 28.36 3.18 9.58
CA PHE A 742 29.27 4.32 9.52
C PHE A 742 30.50 3.95 8.69
N TRP A 743 31.09 4.93 8.02
CA TRP A 743 32.32 4.75 7.28
C TRP A 743 33.40 5.61 7.88
N VAL A 744 34.54 5.00 8.17
CA VAL A 744 35.72 5.66 8.74
C VAL A 744 36.89 5.55 7.79
N TYR A 745 37.47 6.69 7.46
CA TYR A 745 38.58 6.79 6.55
C TYR A 745 39.80 7.43 7.23
N PRO A 746 41.04 7.12 6.79
CA PRO A 746 42.23 7.79 7.32
C PRO A 746 42.14 9.32 7.12
N ALA A 747 42.50 10.07 8.16
CA ALA A 747 42.53 11.54 8.11
C ALA A 747 43.59 12.07 7.16
N GLN A 748 44.70 11.37 7.06
CA GLN A 748 45.78 11.70 6.13
C GLN A 748 45.87 10.62 5.06
N VAL A 749 45.82 11.04 3.82
CA VAL A 749 45.87 10.18 2.65
C VAL A 749 46.82 10.81 1.63
N THR A 750 47.84 10.05 1.23
CA THR A 750 48.71 10.45 0.12
C THR A 750 48.05 10.03 -1.21
N ILE A 751 47.81 10.98 -2.05
CA ILE A 751 47.31 10.77 -3.45
C ILE A 751 48.51 10.92 -4.36
N ALA A 752 48.97 9.84 -5.01
CA ALA A 752 50.05 9.82 -5.92
C ALA A 752 49.61 9.35 -7.30
N GLU A 753 49.83 10.14 -8.32
CA GLU A 753 49.50 9.80 -9.71
C GLU A 753 50.31 8.60 -10.22
N GLY A 754 51.56 8.46 -9.79
CA GLY A 754 52.42 7.35 -10.19
C GLY A 754 52.69 7.36 -11.70
N LYS A 755 52.29 6.28 -12.37
CA LYS A 755 52.40 6.14 -13.85
C LYS A 755 51.12 6.54 -14.60
N VAL A 756 50.12 7.10 -13.89
CA VAL A 756 48.83 7.45 -14.46
C VAL A 756 48.88 8.92 -14.93
N TYR A 757 48.45 9.18 -16.15
CA TYR A 757 48.22 10.54 -16.61
C TYR A 757 46.78 10.94 -16.32
N THR A 758 46.59 12.00 -15.54
CA THR A 758 45.26 12.52 -15.16
C THR A 758 44.90 13.72 -16.05
N THR A 759 43.72 13.69 -16.63
CA THR A 759 43.15 14.77 -17.45
C THR A 759 41.62 14.86 -17.22
N ASP A 760 40.99 15.89 -17.72
CA ASP A 760 39.51 16.04 -17.60
C ASP A 760 38.78 15.82 -18.95
N THR A 761 39.52 15.55 -20.02
CA THR A 761 38.99 15.21 -21.35
C THR A 761 39.95 14.23 -22.05
N LEU A 762 39.55 13.67 -23.18
CA LEU A 762 40.40 12.84 -24.00
C LEU A 762 41.25 13.78 -24.92
N ASP A 763 42.30 14.42 -24.37
CA ASP A 763 43.17 15.35 -25.06
C ASP A 763 44.24 14.63 -25.91
N SER A 764 45.02 15.41 -26.70
CA SER A 764 46.07 14.86 -27.59
C SER A 764 47.16 14.10 -26.82
N LYS A 765 47.51 14.57 -25.61
CA LYS A 765 48.51 13.91 -24.76
C LYS A 765 47.98 12.61 -24.20
N ALA A 766 46.71 12.53 -23.81
CA ALA A 766 46.06 11.27 -23.40
C ALA A 766 46.10 10.26 -24.54
N LEU A 767 45.79 10.66 -25.78
CA LEU A 767 45.85 9.79 -26.94
C LEU A 767 47.28 9.27 -27.22
N GLU A 768 48.30 10.14 -27.12
CA GLU A 768 49.70 9.74 -27.24
C GLU A 768 50.12 8.70 -26.19
N ILE A 769 49.74 8.92 -24.92
CA ILE A 769 50.02 7.98 -23.83
C ILE A 769 49.36 6.64 -24.07
N LEU A 770 48.08 6.64 -24.49
CA LEU A 770 47.33 5.41 -24.79
C LEU A 770 47.91 4.68 -25.99
N GLN A 771 48.39 5.39 -27.01
CA GLN A 771 49.06 4.78 -28.15
C GLN A 771 50.35 4.05 -27.73
N ASN A 772 51.06 4.60 -26.72
CA ASN A 772 52.28 4.04 -26.17
C ASN A 772 52.06 3.00 -25.04
N GLY A 773 50.81 2.58 -24.81
CA GLY A 773 50.48 1.55 -23.83
C GLY A 773 50.35 2.03 -22.38
N GLY A 774 50.26 3.33 -22.14
CA GLY A 774 50.14 3.93 -20.81
C GLY A 774 48.69 3.93 -20.22
N ASN A 775 48.58 4.40 -19.01
CA ASN A 775 47.34 4.50 -18.27
C ASN A 775 46.83 5.95 -18.17
N VAL A 776 45.57 6.18 -18.46
CA VAL A 776 44.95 7.52 -18.44
C VAL A 776 43.72 7.50 -17.50
N LEU A 777 43.70 8.43 -16.54
CA LEU A 777 42.54 8.74 -15.73
C LEU A 777 41.83 9.97 -16.29
N ILE A 778 40.56 9.87 -16.68
CA ILE A 778 39.72 10.99 -17.11
C ILE A 778 38.73 11.36 -16.01
N THR A 779 38.90 12.55 -15.42
CA THR A 779 38.03 13.13 -14.39
C THR A 779 37.05 14.11 -15.04
N ALA A 780 35.97 13.59 -15.63
CA ALA A 780 35.05 14.33 -16.49
C ALA A 780 33.86 14.99 -15.76
N ALA A 781 34.01 15.29 -14.46
CA ALA A 781 32.95 15.94 -13.71
C ALA A 781 32.47 17.26 -14.34
N GLY A 782 31.18 17.38 -14.59
CA GLY A 782 30.59 18.57 -15.21
C GLY A 782 30.81 18.73 -16.71
N LYS A 783 31.56 17.82 -17.36
CA LYS A 783 31.92 17.89 -18.77
C LYS A 783 31.20 16.90 -19.69
N VAL A 784 30.49 15.96 -19.14
CA VAL A 784 29.75 14.94 -19.90
C VAL A 784 28.53 15.58 -20.57
N SER A 785 28.37 15.36 -21.86
CA SER A 785 27.20 15.79 -22.65
C SER A 785 26.24 14.65 -22.89
N TYR A 786 26.69 13.44 -23.20
CA TYR A 786 25.85 12.30 -23.52
C TYR A 786 25.39 11.60 -22.24
N GLY A 787 24.18 11.85 -21.85
CA GLY A 787 23.54 11.43 -20.57
C GLY A 787 23.17 12.62 -19.68
N LYS A 788 23.42 13.87 -20.11
CA LYS A 788 23.11 15.08 -19.33
C LYS A 788 21.63 15.26 -19.00
N GLU A 789 20.75 14.70 -19.83
CA GLU A 789 19.30 14.71 -19.64
C GLU A 789 18.83 13.80 -18.50
N VAL A 790 19.65 12.89 -18.04
CA VAL A 790 19.35 12.00 -16.92
C VAL A 790 19.71 12.66 -15.61
N VAL A 791 18.71 13.06 -14.85
CA VAL A 791 18.92 13.63 -13.52
C VAL A 791 19.07 12.51 -12.49
N GLN A 792 20.30 12.32 -12.03
CA GLN A 792 20.61 11.37 -10.96
C GLN A 792 20.58 12.06 -9.61
N GLN A 793 20.08 11.35 -8.61
CA GLN A 793 20.12 11.73 -7.20
C GLN A 793 20.42 10.49 -6.35
N PHE A 794 20.79 10.69 -5.10
CA PHE A 794 20.98 9.58 -4.16
C PHE A 794 19.65 8.85 -3.87
N THR A 795 18.55 9.59 -3.70
CA THR A 795 17.22 9.02 -3.52
C THR A 795 16.67 8.42 -4.83
N PRO A 796 15.95 7.31 -4.78
CA PRO A 796 15.41 6.67 -5.99
C PRO A 796 14.26 7.44 -6.61
N VAL A 797 13.82 7.00 -7.79
CA VAL A 797 12.55 7.42 -8.42
C VAL A 797 11.44 7.46 -7.37
N PHE A 798 10.70 8.56 -7.38
CA PHE A 798 9.56 8.78 -6.49
C PHE A 798 8.26 8.41 -7.21
N TRP A 799 7.44 7.51 -6.64
CA TRP A 799 6.19 7.00 -7.16
C TRP A 799 6.36 6.27 -8.51
N ASN A 800 6.47 6.99 -9.57
CA ASN A 800 6.88 6.55 -10.92
C ASN A 800 7.13 7.76 -11.82
N THR A 801 7.82 7.53 -12.92
CA THR A 801 8.13 8.61 -13.88
C THR A 801 6.96 8.92 -14.83
N SER A 802 6.12 7.93 -15.13
CA SER A 802 4.98 8.07 -16.04
C SER A 802 3.94 9.07 -15.52
N TRP A 803 3.47 8.88 -14.30
CA TRP A 803 2.48 9.76 -13.66
C TRP A 803 2.91 11.22 -13.61
N PHE A 804 4.19 11.46 -13.39
CA PHE A 804 4.75 12.81 -13.22
C PHE A 804 5.46 13.34 -14.45
N LYS A 805 5.15 12.87 -15.67
CA LYS A 805 5.70 13.38 -16.92
C LYS A 805 7.23 13.40 -16.91
N MET A 806 7.86 12.30 -16.54
CA MET A 806 9.31 12.14 -16.42
C MET A 806 9.99 13.12 -15.45
N ARG A 807 9.30 13.52 -14.38
CA ARG A 807 9.87 14.36 -13.32
C ARG A 807 11.07 13.63 -12.65
N PRO A 808 12.22 14.32 -12.46
CA PRO A 808 13.37 13.74 -11.76
C PRO A 808 13.08 13.42 -10.27
N PRO A 809 13.85 12.51 -9.64
CA PRO A 809 15.01 11.82 -10.22
C PRO A 809 14.62 10.71 -11.21
N HIS A 810 15.56 10.34 -12.12
CA HIS A 810 15.34 9.31 -13.12
C HIS A 810 15.98 7.97 -12.76
N THR A 811 16.79 7.90 -11.71
CA THR A 811 17.54 6.72 -11.31
C THR A 811 17.03 6.10 -10.02
N THR A 812 17.29 4.81 -9.82
CA THR A 812 16.93 4.03 -8.64
C THR A 812 18.17 3.49 -7.91
N GLY A 813 19.23 4.31 -7.82
CA GLY A 813 20.48 3.93 -7.19
C GLY A 813 21.52 3.40 -8.17
N ILE A 814 22.51 2.66 -7.65
CA ILE A 814 23.63 2.12 -8.42
C ILE A 814 23.79 0.62 -8.21
N LEU A 815 24.42 -0.02 -9.19
CA LEU A 815 24.95 -1.37 -9.08
C LEU A 815 26.47 -1.32 -9.19
N VAL A 816 27.17 -1.94 -8.22
CA VAL A 816 28.61 -2.12 -8.23
C VAL A 816 28.99 -3.55 -7.85
N ASN A 817 30.15 -4.03 -8.27
CA ASN A 817 30.72 -5.26 -7.76
C ASN A 817 31.63 -4.93 -6.58
N PRO A 818 31.25 -5.23 -5.31
CA PRO A 818 32.05 -4.88 -4.14
C PRO A 818 33.40 -5.63 -4.08
N LYS A 819 33.55 -6.74 -4.84
CA LYS A 819 34.80 -7.48 -4.96
C LYS A 819 35.78 -6.93 -6.00
N HIS A 820 35.37 -5.87 -6.75
CA HIS A 820 36.24 -5.25 -7.70
C HIS A 820 37.46 -4.64 -6.99
N PRO A 821 38.70 -4.83 -7.49
CA PRO A 821 39.92 -4.39 -6.78
C PRO A 821 39.96 -2.90 -6.43
N LEU A 822 39.30 -2.06 -7.22
CA LEU A 822 39.16 -0.62 -6.99
C LEU A 822 38.56 -0.34 -5.58
N PHE A 823 37.61 -1.17 -5.12
CA PHE A 823 36.90 -0.94 -3.86
C PHE A 823 37.63 -1.48 -2.61
N ARG A 824 38.86 -2.02 -2.76
CA ARG A 824 39.63 -2.51 -1.61
C ARG A 824 39.82 -1.47 -0.50
N GLN A 825 39.97 -0.20 -0.89
CA GLN A 825 40.13 0.94 0.03
C GLN A 825 38.88 1.83 0.11
N PHE A 826 37.75 1.33 -0.41
CA PHE A 826 36.46 2.00 -0.37
C PHE A 826 35.36 0.97 -0.06
N PRO A 827 35.27 0.52 1.20
CA PRO A 827 34.32 -0.54 1.60
C PRO A 827 32.91 -0.19 1.14
N THR A 828 32.34 -1.00 0.26
CA THR A 828 31.00 -0.77 -0.32
C THR A 828 30.23 -2.07 -0.45
N GLU A 829 28.92 -1.96 -0.44
CA GLU A 829 27.99 -3.01 -0.84
C GLU A 829 27.77 -2.96 -2.36
N TYR A 830 27.01 -3.95 -2.90
CA TYR A 830 26.66 -3.97 -4.33
C TYR A 830 25.67 -2.88 -4.75
N HIS A 831 25.15 -2.10 -3.78
CA HIS A 831 24.17 -1.02 -3.94
C HIS A 831 24.64 0.29 -3.31
N SER A 832 23.97 1.39 -3.59
CA SER A 832 24.24 2.68 -2.92
C SER A 832 23.85 2.64 -1.44
N ASN A 833 24.80 3.05 -0.59
CA ASN A 833 24.58 3.31 0.82
C ASN A 833 25.03 4.75 1.14
N LEU A 834 24.85 5.22 2.38
CA LEU A 834 24.99 6.65 2.72
C LEU A 834 26.34 7.27 2.37
N GLN A 835 27.42 6.50 2.32
CA GLN A 835 28.73 7.01 1.85
C GLN A 835 28.72 7.49 0.39
N TRP A 836 27.82 6.94 -0.46
CA TRP A 836 27.69 7.32 -1.85
C TRP A 836 26.92 8.63 -2.07
N TRP A 837 26.30 9.17 -1.02
CA TRP A 837 25.43 10.34 -1.12
C TRP A 837 26.09 11.51 -1.85
N GLU A 838 27.30 11.87 -1.45
CA GLU A 838 28.01 13.03 -2.03
C GLU A 838 28.41 12.77 -3.46
N LEU A 839 28.93 11.57 -3.76
CA LEU A 839 29.40 11.20 -5.09
C LEU A 839 28.23 11.15 -6.08
N LEU A 840 27.07 10.63 -5.69
CA LEU A 840 25.90 10.51 -6.55
C LEU A 840 25.23 11.85 -6.84
N ASN A 841 25.05 12.70 -5.83
CA ASN A 841 24.38 13.99 -6.02
C ASN A 841 25.22 15.02 -6.79
N ARG A 842 26.49 14.77 -7.05
CA ARG A 842 27.42 15.64 -7.79
C ARG A 842 27.97 14.98 -9.05
N ALA A 843 27.32 13.93 -9.53
CA ALA A 843 27.74 13.25 -10.75
C ALA A 843 26.72 13.41 -11.87
N GLN A 844 27.19 13.55 -13.07
CA GLN A 844 26.44 13.33 -14.29
C GLN A 844 26.55 11.85 -14.68
N VAL A 845 25.49 11.26 -15.20
CA VAL A 845 25.64 9.94 -15.81
C VAL A 845 26.22 10.03 -17.21
N MET A 846 26.96 9.00 -17.59
CA MET A 846 27.42 8.75 -18.95
C MET A 846 26.51 7.73 -19.59
N GLN A 847 26.05 7.94 -20.82
CA GLN A 847 25.22 7.00 -21.56
C GLN A 847 26.06 6.18 -22.54
N PHE A 848 25.92 4.85 -22.47
CA PHE A 848 26.79 3.90 -23.18
C PHE A 848 26.10 3.18 -24.37
N THR A 849 25.05 3.75 -24.94
CA THR A 849 24.28 3.12 -26.02
C THR A 849 25.14 2.80 -27.26
N HIS A 850 26.25 3.55 -27.49
CA HIS A 850 27.18 3.38 -28.61
C HIS A 850 28.40 2.54 -28.24
N PHE A 851 28.51 2.04 -27.01
CA PHE A 851 29.56 1.13 -26.58
C PHE A 851 29.19 -0.33 -26.98
N PRO A 852 30.14 -1.28 -26.89
CA PRO A 852 29.82 -2.68 -27.19
C PRO A 852 28.64 -3.20 -26.41
N PRO A 853 27.76 -4.04 -26.97
CA PRO A 853 26.56 -4.54 -26.26
C PRO A 853 26.85 -5.19 -24.91
N ALA A 854 27.96 -5.93 -24.79
CA ALA A 854 28.37 -6.60 -23.56
C ALA A 854 29.02 -5.64 -22.52
N PHE A 855 29.26 -4.37 -22.88
CA PHE A 855 29.90 -3.40 -22.01
C PHE A 855 29.12 -3.18 -20.72
N GLN A 856 29.83 -3.15 -19.60
CA GLN A 856 29.28 -2.88 -18.27
C GLN A 856 30.14 -1.85 -17.55
N PRO A 857 29.56 -0.74 -17.06
CA PRO A 857 30.29 0.23 -16.24
C PRO A 857 30.68 -0.37 -14.89
N THR A 858 31.79 0.08 -14.32
CA THR A 858 32.26 -0.33 -12.98
C THR A 858 31.35 0.22 -11.88
N VAL A 859 30.83 1.45 -12.07
CA VAL A 859 29.76 2.04 -11.25
C VAL A 859 28.59 2.33 -12.18
N GLN A 860 27.61 1.44 -12.16
CA GLN A 860 26.46 1.50 -13.05
C GLN A 860 25.27 2.17 -12.35
N SER A 861 24.72 3.22 -12.92
CA SER A 861 23.47 3.81 -12.47
C SER A 861 22.28 2.96 -12.97
N ILE A 862 21.26 2.78 -12.13
CA ILE A 862 20.06 2.04 -12.51
C ILE A 862 19.02 3.05 -12.97
N ASP A 863 18.70 3.04 -14.26
CA ASP A 863 17.73 3.96 -14.88
C ASP A 863 16.28 3.59 -14.54
N THR A 864 15.36 4.53 -14.76
CA THR A 864 13.93 4.23 -14.72
C THR A 864 13.58 3.08 -15.68
N TRP A 865 12.75 2.14 -15.25
CA TRP A 865 12.35 0.97 -16.05
C TRP A 865 11.55 1.33 -17.30
N PHE A 866 11.01 2.53 -17.38
CA PHE A 866 10.32 3.03 -18.57
C PHE A 866 11.26 3.27 -19.79
N ILE A 867 12.57 3.43 -19.55
CA ILE A 867 13.57 3.71 -20.61
C ILE A 867 14.73 2.73 -20.56
N SER A 868 15.22 2.39 -19.36
CA SER A 868 16.30 1.43 -19.11
C SER A 868 17.56 1.68 -19.95
N ARG A 869 18.05 2.95 -20.01
CA ARG A 869 19.32 3.28 -20.69
C ARG A 869 20.48 2.59 -19.98
N LYS A 870 21.49 2.18 -20.76
CA LYS A 870 22.77 1.73 -20.20
C LYS A 870 23.57 2.96 -19.80
N ILE A 871 23.62 3.25 -18.50
CA ILE A 871 24.19 4.46 -17.91
C ILE A 871 25.09 4.13 -16.72
N GLY A 872 26.06 5.00 -16.43
CA GLY A 872 26.93 4.85 -15.26
C GLY A 872 27.78 6.08 -15.02
N MET A 873 28.59 6.04 -13.97
CA MET A 873 29.41 7.16 -13.52
C MET A 873 30.90 6.87 -13.53
N LEU A 874 31.29 5.60 -13.62
CA LEU A 874 32.67 5.18 -13.71
C LEU A 874 32.79 3.93 -14.57
N PHE A 875 33.74 3.93 -15.48
CA PHE A 875 34.11 2.76 -16.27
C PHE A 875 35.58 2.65 -16.51
N GLU A 876 36.03 1.46 -16.86
CA GLU A 876 37.37 1.15 -17.31
C GLU A 876 37.34 0.45 -18.68
N ALA A 877 38.33 0.69 -19.51
CA ALA A 877 38.42 0.07 -20.83
C ALA A 877 39.86 0.03 -21.35
N ASN A 878 40.15 -0.91 -22.25
CA ASN A 878 41.32 -0.88 -23.11
C ASN A 878 41.04 0.08 -24.28
N VAL A 879 41.98 0.97 -24.56
CA VAL A 879 41.85 1.99 -25.60
C VAL A 879 43.21 2.07 -26.34
N LEU A 880 43.19 1.86 -27.64
CA LEU A 880 44.46 1.73 -28.42
C LEU A 880 45.33 0.60 -27.82
N ASN A 881 46.56 0.94 -27.41
CA ASN A 881 47.48 0.01 -26.74
C ASN A 881 47.49 0.18 -25.22
N GLY A 882 46.78 1.20 -24.70
CA GLY A 882 46.75 1.58 -23.29
C GLY A 882 45.43 1.28 -22.61
N LYS A 883 45.27 1.86 -21.41
CA LYS A 883 44.08 1.63 -20.56
C LYS A 883 43.55 2.96 -20.05
N VAL A 884 42.24 3.08 -20.04
CA VAL A 884 41.51 4.25 -19.52
C VAL A 884 40.65 3.82 -18.32
N LEU A 885 40.63 4.67 -17.29
CA LEU A 885 39.53 4.74 -16.34
C LEU A 885 38.94 6.14 -16.45
N MET A 886 37.62 6.22 -16.64
CA MET A 886 36.90 7.49 -16.73
C MET A 886 35.79 7.56 -15.70
N THR A 887 35.71 8.71 -15.03
CA THR A 887 34.62 8.96 -14.06
C THR A 887 34.01 10.35 -14.29
N SER A 888 32.69 10.44 -14.16
CA SER A 888 31.91 11.68 -14.12
C SER A 888 31.61 12.15 -12.68
N MET A 889 32.02 11.39 -11.67
CA MET A 889 31.99 11.81 -10.27
C MET A 889 33.03 12.90 -10.02
N ASP A 890 32.66 13.91 -9.24
CA ASP A 890 33.61 14.94 -8.80
C ASP A 890 34.50 14.37 -7.67
N ILE A 891 35.65 13.83 -8.07
CA ILE A 891 36.65 13.23 -7.14
C ILE A 891 37.87 14.11 -6.89
N THR A 892 37.92 15.32 -7.43
CA THR A 892 39.11 16.17 -7.39
C THR A 892 38.90 17.50 -6.66
N SER A 893 37.65 18.04 -6.58
CA SER A 893 37.42 19.35 -5.95
C SER A 893 37.40 19.24 -4.42
N GLN A 894 38.13 20.14 -3.75
CA GLN A 894 38.21 20.30 -2.30
C GLN A 894 38.46 18.98 -1.50
N PRO A 895 39.43 18.15 -1.89
CA PRO A 895 39.67 16.84 -1.27
C PRO A 895 40.00 16.94 0.23
N GLU A 896 40.51 18.07 0.69
CA GLU A 896 40.80 18.34 2.11
C GLU A 896 39.53 18.42 2.98
N LYS A 897 38.36 18.78 2.40
CA LYS A 897 37.07 18.90 3.09
C LYS A 897 36.16 17.70 2.84
N ARG A 898 36.37 17.02 1.71
CA ARG A 898 35.47 15.97 1.21
C ARG A 898 36.13 14.59 1.37
N ILE A 899 35.94 13.99 2.54
CA ILE A 899 36.60 12.73 2.94
C ILE A 899 36.34 11.60 1.93
N VAL A 900 35.09 11.43 1.50
CA VAL A 900 34.68 10.37 0.54
C VAL A 900 35.33 10.58 -0.81
N VAL A 901 35.37 11.82 -1.28
CA VAL A 901 35.98 12.22 -2.55
C VAL A 901 37.46 11.90 -2.56
N ARG A 902 38.18 12.31 -1.52
CA ARG A 902 39.61 12.04 -1.36
C ARG A 902 39.90 10.54 -1.32
N GLN A 903 39.06 9.77 -0.62
CA GLN A 903 39.25 8.33 -0.53
C GLN A 903 38.96 7.63 -1.86
N MET A 904 37.94 8.04 -2.58
CA MET A 904 37.63 7.49 -3.90
C MET A 904 38.74 7.79 -4.90
N HIS A 905 39.28 9.03 -4.90
CA HIS A 905 40.41 9.42 -5.76
C HIS A 905 41.63 8.56 -5.48
N LYS A 906 41.98 8.38 -4.19
CA LYS A 906 43.07 7.46 -3.80
C LYS A 906 42.82 6.04 -4.30
N ALA A 907 41.65 5.49 -4.03
CA ALA A 907 41.31 4.12 -4.42
C ALA A 907 41.43 3.90 -5.94
N ILE A 908 41.02 4.87 -6.75
CA ILE A 908 41.17 4.84 -8.21
C ILE A 908 42.65 4.83 -8.62
N LEU A 909 43.46 5.75 -8.10
CA LEU A 909 44.87 5.82 -8.48
C LEU A 909 45.67 4.62 -7.98
N ASP A 910 45.48 4.15 -6.78
CA ASP A 910 46.10 2.94 -6.28
C ASP A 910 45.74 1.71 -7.12
N TYR A 911 44.51 1.60 -7.52
CA TYR A 911 44.05 0.54 -8.42
C TYR A 911 44.72 0.63 -9.80
N MET A 912 44.71 1.81 -10.41
CA MET A 912 45.32 2.03 -11.76
C MET A 912 46.83 1.83 -11.79
N ASN A 913 47.52 2.06 -10.66
CA ASN A 913 48.97 1.82 -10.54
C ASN A 913 49.32 0.35 -10.18
N SER A 914 48.29 -0.50 -9.90
CA SER A 914 48.53 -1.89 -9.56
C SER A 914 48.46 -2.83 -10.77
N ASP A 915 49.01 -4.04 -10.63
CA ASP A 915 48.91 -5.08 -11.66
C ASP A 915 47.47 -5.62 -11.83
N GLN A 916 46.54 -5.23 -10.94
CA GLN A 916 45.12 -5.61 -10.98
C GLN A 916 44.31 -4.75 -11.95
N PHE A 917 44.86 -3.62 -12.43
CA PHE A 917 44.22 -2.79 -13.45
C PHE A 917 44.24 -3.49 -14.81
N ARG A 918 43.16 -4.30 -15.03
CA ARG A 918 42.99 -5.14 -16.23
C ARG A 918 41.60 -5.01 -16.79
N PRO A 919 41.27 -3.89 -17.47
CA PRO A 919 39.97 -3.69 -18.10
C PRO A 919 39.60 -4.85 -19.01
N GLN A 920 38.36 -5.29 -18.93
CA GLN A 920 37.82 -6.41 -19.70
C GLN A 920 37.33 -6.00 -21.12
N PHE A 921 36.88 -4.76 -21.25
CA PHE A 921 36.27 -4.27 -22.47
C PHE A 921 37.26 -3.38 -23.28
N THR A 922 37.12 -3.40 -24.60
CA THR A 922 37.83 -2.51 -25.47
C THR A 922 36.88 -1.51 -26.10
N VAL A 923 37.20 -0.21 -26.05
CA VAL A 923 36.46 0.87 -26.69
C VAL A 923 37.38 1.73 -27.54
N THR A 924 36.82 2.43 -28.53
CA THR A 924 37.56 3.30 -29.39
C THR A 924 37.71 4.72 -28.81
N PRO A 925 38.72 5.47 -29.17
CA PRO A 925 38.83 6.90 -28.82
C PRO A 925 37.58 7.70 -29.21
N GLN A 926 36.96 7.38 -30.33
CA GLN A 926 35.75 8.02 -30.80
C GLN A 926 34.58 7.80 -29.82
N GLN A 927 34.40 6.57 -29.35
CA GLN A 927 33.32 6.25 -28.37
C GLN A 927 33.46 7.06 -27.06
N ILE A 928 34.69 7.28 -26.60
CA ILE A 928 34.95 8.14 -25.44
C ILE A 928 34.69 9.62 -25.80
N SER A 929 35.16 10.09 -26.95
CA SER A 929 34.94 11.48 -27.39
C SER A 929 33.46 11.82 -27.55
N GLU A 930 32.63 10.84 -27.94
CA GLU A 930 31.19 11.01 -28.07
C GLU A 930 30.51 11.29 -26.72
N LEU A 931 31.05 10.84 -25.58
CA LEU A 931 30.53 11.18 -24.27
C LEU A 931 30.57 12.68 -23.96
N PHE A 932 31.52 13.41 -24.60
CA PHE A 932 31.68 14.86 -24.44
C PHE A 932 30.92 15.68 -25.49
N THR A 933 30.67 15.13 -26.67
CA THR A 933 30.16 15.86 -27.81
C THR A 933 28.75 15.51 -28.25
N LYS A 934 28.33 14.29 -28.00
CA LYS A 934 26.99 13.80 -28.38
C LYS A 934 25.93 14.31 -27.39
N THR A 935 24.77 14.61 -27.91
CA THR A 935 23.57 14.87 -27.09
C THR A 935 22.55 13.78 -27.34
N ALA A 936 21.84 13.34 -26.31
CA ALA A 936 20.70 12.49 -26.51
C ALA A 936 19.54 13.27 -27.12
N GLY A 937 18.69 12.61 -27.88
CA GLY A 937 17.42 13.19 -28.31
C GLY A 937 16.50 13.48 -27.15
N ASP A 938 15.52 14.35 -27.36
CA ASP A 938 14.50 14.65 -26.33
C ASP A 938 13.81 13.39 -25.87
N ILE A 939 13.74 13.22 -24.55
CA ILE A 939 12.90 12.20 -23.93
C ILE A 939 11.46 12.70 -24.02
N LYS A 940 10.60 11.96 -24.73
CA LYS A 940 9.17 12.27 -24.73
C LYS A 940 8.62 12.02 -23.34
N SER A 941 8.15 13.08 -22.69
CA SER A 941 7.49 13.00 -21.40
C SER A 941 6.14 12.29 -21.54
N TYR A 942 5.78 11.54 -20.53
CA TYR A 942 4.42 11.04 -20.39
C TYR A 942 3.47 12.20 -20.09
N THR A 943 2.24 12.12 -20.58
CA THR A 943 1.25 13.18 -20.43
C THR A 943 -0.17 12.59 -20.37
N ASN A 944 -1.10 13.32 -19.75
CA ASN A 944 -2.53 12.99 -19.74
C ASN A 944 -3.24 13.40 -21.04
N ASP A 945 -2.51 13.92 -22.03
CA ASP A 945 -3.08 14.35 -23.31
C ASP A 945 -3.21 13.15 -24.25
N SER A 946 -4.26 12.36 -24.04
CA SER A 946 -4.66 11.30 -24.97
C SER A 946 -5.63 11.83 -26.02
N PRO A 947 -5.76 11.17 -27.18
CA PRO A 947 -6.84 11.46 -28.12
C PRO A 947 -8.20 11.48 -27.40
N ASP A 948 -9.07 12.43 -27.74
CA ASP A 948 -10.35 12.62 -27.03
C ASP A 948 -11.26 11.40 -27.08
N GLU A 949 -11.20 10.62 -28.15
CA GLU A 949 -11.97 9.37 -28.28
C GLU A 949 -11.54 8.26 -27.30
N LEU A 950 -10.33 8.36 -26.70
CA LEU A 950 -9.81 7.39 -25.77
C LEU A 950 -9.92 7.85 -24.32
N LYS A 951 -10.28 9.11 -24.08
CA LYS A 951 -10.49 9.63 -22.72
C LYS A 951 -11.76 9.04 -22.10
N PRO A 952 -11.80 8.88 -20.76
CA PRO A 952 -13.00 8.43 -20.06
C PRO A 952 -14.20 9.30 -20.40
N LYS A 953 -15.31 8.66 -20.79
CA LYS A 953 -16.57 9.34 -21.01
C LYS A 953 -17.43 9.18 -19.77
N ILE A 954 -17.73 10.31 -19.13
CA ILE A 954 -18.62 10.38 -17.97
C ILE A 954 -19.96 10.86 -18.51
N ASN A 955 -20.94 9.98 -18.52
CA ASN A 955 -22.30 10.26 -18.96
C ASN A 955 -23.19 10.65 -17.78
#